data_e306b18466a925aeb255e7bdc3103975
#
_entry.id   e306b18466a925aeb255e7bdc3103975
#
_cell.length_a   1.000
_cell.length_b   1.000
_cell.length_c   1.000
_cell.angle_alpha   90.00
_cell.angle_beta   90.00
_cell.angle_gamma   90.00
#
_symmetry.space_group_name_H-M   'P 1'
#
loop_
_entity.id
_entity.type
_entity.pdbx_description
1 polymer ?
#
loop_
_entity_poly.entity_id
_entity_poly.type
_entity_poly.pdbx_seq_one_letter_code
_entity_poly.pdbx_strand_id
1 'polypeptide(L)'
;NSFNPNGANIDAGTGAFTLSPTTLTNTIEFGDVNTARATTVYYGSLFGSLTAGSFTIGRATHRGNIFVTGVATAPSSLQIVNGGTGSVTFENAPYVSGNRPLGVTGGTGGITIGQDLTLGTGTLRLTTTGAISQTAGTLIAETAGVSAASGITLAQPLNDVVTLAARTAAGDLTFTNNNGFTIGGVTATADGFHPAVTGVSAGGAITLQSGGAVTQTQRILGSSLRLQGSGPFTLTDNANEVTTFSAITADHVQYTDATDVILGTSSIPGNFDLTTSGAITQSGALTVTGRTTLAAGASDITLTQAGNNFSRIDITSANHVALTDSDALVLGASTFNGTLDITTNGALTQSGALTVGGATTLASGSYDITLIDAGNDFTSVSITGGNHVSLRDTNALRLATSTITGNLHADAGNVTIGGALTSSGGNLTLTGANSVTQLAHLSVTGAHTITVTAPSGPLTMAPTATSTSDTGAIAYAAGADITLGSLHTGTGVNVMSSGGSVLSAAGSGMNIIAGANSSLRAFNGVVGTQAAPITVHVSAGTLGIHATAARFGISAFLNGTVLPGQALTMLNVPPGLVCFNACRFSTIPSFNVASAIPWYMRHASNPLWYSILSTYLPEDVVEGTPMDVFFDEDRVAREIPPCTPAGACAPKAAVLTPPSSTEDPTAY
;
A
#
# COMPACT_ATOMS: atom_id res chain seq x y z
N ASN A 1 23.33 21.99 -66.68
CA ASN A 1 24.43 22.58 -65.91
C ASN A 1 24.96 21.49 -64.94
N SER A 2 25.89 20.69 -65.39
CA SER A 2 26.65 19.75 -64.59
C SER A 2 28.02 20.31 -64.27
N PHE A 3 28.46 20.19 -63.02
CA PHE A 3 29.86 20.39 -62.67
C PHE A 3 30.56 19.05 -62.90
N ASN A 4 31.47 19.01 -63.87
CA ASN A 4 32.29 17.83 -64.14
C ASN A 4 33.73 18.32 -64.26
N PRO A 5 34.66 17.92 -63.41
CA PRO A 5 36.07 18.33 -63.49
C PRO A 5 36.85 17.71 -64.66
N ASN A 6 36.19 16.95 -65.58
CA ASN A 6 36.81 16.32 -66.74
C ASN A 6 38.07 15.52 -66.40
N GLY A 7 38.09 14.82 -65.30
CA GLY A 7 39.23 14.03 -64.83
C GLY A 7 40.36 14.85 -64.16
N ALA A 8 40.15 16.15 -63.94
CA ALA A 8 41.11 16.96 -63.19
C ALA A 8 40.87 16.78 -61.70
N ASN A 9 41.89 16.58 -60.90
CA ASN A 9 41.84 16.60 -59.47
C ASN A 9 41.77 18.04 -58.95
N ILE A 10 40.85 18.34 -58.11
CA ILE A 10 40.73 19.59 -57.34
C ILE A 10 41.15 19.33 -55.89
N ASP A 11 42.22 19.99 -55.48
CA ASP A 11 42.78 19.86 -54.14
C ASP A 11 42.63 21.20 -53.38
N ALA A 12 41.76 21.22 -52.38
CA ALA A 12 41.60 22.32 -51.42
C ALA A 12 42.42 22.08 -50.14
N GLY A 13 43.22 21.02 -50.08
CA GLY A 13 43.96 20.63 -48.88
C GLY A 13 43.10 20.41 -47.67
N THR A 14 43.39 21.12 -46.58
CA THR A 14 42.59 21.10 -45.36
C THR A 14 41.41 22.10 -45.34
N GLY A 15 41.28 22.88 -46.45
CA GLY A 15 40.21 23.89 -46.58
C GLY A 15 38.86 23.32 -46.90
N ALA A 16 37.81 24.15 -46.78
CA ALA A 16 36.46 23.81 -47.14
C ALA A 16 36.19 24.00 -48.63
N PHE A 17 35.51 23.06 -49.28
CA PHE A 17 35.08 23.16 -50.67
C PHE A 17 33.52 23.23 -50.70
N THR A 18 32.98 24.26 -51.38
CA THR A 18 31.53 24.47 -51.47
C THR A 18 31.06 24.39 -52.92
N LEU A 19 30.04 23.59 -53.17
CA LEU A 19 29.30 23.52 -54.43
C LEU A 19 27.90 24.04 -54.26
N SER A 20 27.52 25.09 -54.97
CA SER A 20 26.16 25.65 -54.92
C SER A 20 25.82 26.23 -56.32
N PRO A 21 24.58 26.01 -56.80
CA PRO A 21 24.18 26.64 -58.09
C PRO A 21 24.00 28.15 -57.89
N THR A 22 24.22 28.90 -58.96
CA THR A 22 23.97 30.35 -58.99
C THR A 22 22.48 30.68 -58.85
N THR A 23 21.62 29.85 -59.46
CA THR A 23 20.15 29.97 -59.34
C THR A 23 19.65 29.21 -58.12
N LEU A 24 19.07 29.94 -57.17
CA LEU A 24 18.68 29.42 -55.87
C LEU A 24 17.53 28.40 -55.89
N THR A 25 16.74 28.40 -56.94
CA THR A 25 15.56 27.53 -57.12
C THR A 25 15.88 26.26 -57.93
N ASN A 26 17.11 26.12 -58.46
CA ASN A 26 17.47 24.91 -59.16
C ASN A 26 17.49 23.72 -58.20
N THR A 27 17.01 22.59 -58.67
CA THR A 27 17.19 21.30 -57.97
C THR A 27 18.66 20.92 -58.01
N ILE A 28 19.21 20.47 -56.91
CA ILE A 28 20.53 19.84 -56.83
C ILE A 28 20.32 18.34 -56.74
N GLU A 29 21.03 17.60 -57.55
CA GLU A 29 21.15 16.15 -57.42
C GLU A 29 22.64 15.81 -57.31
N PHE A 30 23.04 15.09 -56.30
CA PHE A 30 24.41 14.65 -56.18
C PHE A 30 24.50 13.22 -55.66
N GLY A 31 25.55 12.53 -56.11
CA GLY A 31 25.76 11.15 -55.72
C GLY A 31 26.10 10.26 -56.96
N ASP A 32 26.07 8.95 -56.71
CA ASP A 32 26.54 7.96 -57.69
C ASP A 32 25.49 7.62 -58.76
N VAL A 33 24.22 7.98 -58.53
CA VAL A 33 23.08 7.70 -59.42
C VAL A 33 22.52 8.98 -59.98
N ASN A 34 22.53 9.13 -61.32
CA ASN A 34 21.86 10.22 -62.02
C ASN A 34 20.45 9.86 -62.42
N THR A 35 19.46 10.54 -61.88
CA THR A 35 18.05 10.29 -62.18
C THR A 35 17.52 11.12 -63.33
N ALA A 36 18.38 11.97 -63.99
CA ALA A 36 18.02 12.80 -65.12
C ALA A 36 16.84 13.74 -64.95
N ARG A 37 16.66 14.31 -63.73
CA ARG A 37 15.56 15.23 -63.41
C ARG A 37 15.64 16.54 -64.18
N ALA A 38 14.52 17.06 -64.64
CA ALA A 38 14.44 18.36 -65.29
C ALA A 38 14.84 19.49 -64.29
N THR A 39 15.49 20.54 -64.79
CA THR A 39 15.97 21.71 -64.03
C THR A 39 17.00 21.37 -62.92
N THR A 40 17.68 20.23 -63.06
CA THR A 40 18.62 19.73 -62.04
C THR A 40 20.02 20.15 -62.36
N VAL A 41 20.78 20.56 -61.35
CA VAL A 41 22.23 20.64 -61.37
C VAL A 41 22.76 19.34 -60.76
N TYR A 42 23.31 18.47 -61.59
CA TYR A 42 23.89 17.20 -61.19
C TYR A 42 25.37 17.33 -60.84
N TYR A 43 25.71 16.89 -59.67
CA TYR A 43 27.10 16.79 -59.21
C TYR A 43 27.45 15.31 -59.08
N GLY A 44 27.81 14.61 -60.14
CA GLY A 44 28.09 13.17 -60.15
C GLY A 44 29.09 12.70 -59.09
N SER A 45 29.76 11.60 -59.31
CA SER A 45 30.73 11.00 -58.37
C SER A 45 31.98 11.87 -58.18
N LEU A 46 31.77 13.04 -57.57
CA LEU A 46 32.83 14.08 -57.42
C LEU A 46 33.92 13.67 -56.43
N PHE A 47 33.58 12.80 -55.48
CA PHE A 47 34.45 12.50 -54.34
C PHE A 47 35.74 11.76 -54.71
N GLY A 48 35.81 11.11 -55.90
CA GLY A 48 37.02 10.49 -56.40
C GLY A 48 38.04 11.48 -56.95
N SER A 49 37.62 12.74 -57.24
CA SER A 49 38.44 13.78 -57.85
C SER A 49 38.62 15.03 -57.00
N LEU A 50 38.09 15.03 -55.81
CA LEU A 50 38.14 16.18 -54.91
C LEU A 50 38.83 15.81 -53.60
N THR A 51 39.78 16.62 -53.17
CA THR A 51 40.41 16.58 -51.84
C THR A 51 40.06 17.87 -51.09
N ALA A 52 39.47 17.78 -49.96
CA ALA A 52 39.18 18.93 -49.10
C ALA A 52 39.01 18.47 -47.61
N GLY A 53 39.26 19.35 -46.68
CA GLY A 53 39.03 19.11 -45.25
C GLY A 53 37.55 18.97 -44.93
N SER A 54 36.66 19.67 -45.66
CA SER A 54 35.20 19.51 -45.58
C SER A 54 34.54 19.84 -46.91
N PHE A 55 33.40 19.22 -47.19
CA PHE A 55 32.56 19.49 -48.34
C PHE A 55 31.23 20.12 -47.90
N THR A 56 30.79 21.15 -48.66
CA THR A 56 29.45 21.73 -48.51
C THR A 56 28.72 21.69 -49.85
N ILE A 57 27.52 21.11 -49.87
CA ILE A 57 26.59 21.09 -50.99
C ILE A 57 25.42 22.00 -50.70
N GLY A 58 25.16 22.98 -51.55
CA GLY A 58 24.11 23.97 -51.35
C GLY A 58 24.55 25.16 -50.50
N ARG A 59 23.60 25.93 -49.96
CA ARG A 59 23.83 27.11 -49.12
C ARG A 59 22.55 27.51 -48.34
N ALA A 60 22.70 28.35 -47.34
CA ALA A 60 21.60 28.81 -46.45
C ALA A 60 20.44 29.48 -47.21
N THR A 61 20.65 30.05 -48.36
CA THR A 61 19.62 30.72 -49.16
C THR A 61 19.05 29.85 -50.28
N HIS A 62 19.50 28.60 -50.41
CA HIS A 62 19.01 27.65 -51.42
C HIS A 62 17.54 27.31 -51.17
N ARG A 63 16.72 27.25 -52.27
CA ARG A 63 15.25 27.03 -52.20
C ARG A 63 14.79 25.87 -53.07
N GLY A 64 15.62 25.36 -53.98
CA GLY A 64 15.32 24.15 -54.72
C GLY A 64 15.50 22.91 -53.85
N ASN A 65 14.98 21.77 -54.28
CA ASN A 65 15.20 20.51 -53.58
C ASN A 65 16.63 20.02 -53.75
N ILE A 66 17.15 19.33 -52.76
CA ILE A 66 18.44 18.63 -52.84
C ILE A 66 18.17 17.12 -52.71
N PHE A 67 18.60 16.37 -53.71
CA PHE A 67 18.50 14.92 -53.72
C PHE A 67 19.89 14.32 -53.59
N VAL A 68 20.04 13.43 -52.60
CA VAL A 68 21.26 12.63 -52.39
C VAL A 68 20.98 11.24 -52.94
N THR A 69 21.60 10.91 -54.05
CA THR A 69 21.30 9.69 -54.83
C THR A 69 22.33 8.58 -54.62
N GLY A 70 22.91 8.54 -53.43
CA GLY A 70 23.92 7.59 -53.01
C GLY A 70 25.31 8.19 -52.98
N VAL A 71 26.10 7.80 -52.00
CA VAL A 71 27.53 8.11 -51.88
C VAL A 71 28.23 6.89 -51.32
N ALA A 72 28.99 6.16 -52.12
CA ALA A 72 29.62 4.92 -51.70
C ALA A 72 30.70 5.14 -50.62
N THR A 73 31.39 6.28 -50.66
CA THR A 73 32.35 6.68 -49.61
C THR A 73 32.57 8.20 -49.65
N ALA A 74 32.20 8.89 -48.58
CA ALA A 74 32.51 10.31 -48.44
C ALA A 74 33.99 10.50 -48.05
N PRO A 75 34.76 11.35 -48.78
CA PRO A 75 36.21 11.50 -48.55
C PRO A 75 36.53 12.32 -47.28
N SER A 76 35.63 13.16 -46.81
CA SER A 76 35.78 13.98 -45.61
C SER A 76 34.41 14.30 -45.01
N SER A 77 34.30 15.18 -44.00
CA SER A 77 33.02 15.64 -43.48
C SER A 77 32.18 16.31 -44.57
N LEU A 78 30.90 15.96 -44.66
CA LEU A 78 29.96 16.51 -45.62
C LEU A 78 28.88 17.36 -44.92
N GLN A 79 28.66 18.56 -45.46
CA GLN A 79 27.54 19.42 -45.10
C GLN A 79 26.58 19.55 -46.30
N ILE A 80 25.31 19.31 -46.12
CA ILE A 80 24.27 19.56 -47.10
C ILE A 80 23.39 20.68 -46.57
N VAL A 81 23.33 21.79 -47.28
CA VAL A 81 22.70 23.01 -46.77
C VAL A 81 21.59 23.50 -47.71
N ASN A 82 20.36 23.38 -47.27
CA ASN A 82 19.17 23.94 -47.90
C ASN A 82 18.38 24.76 -46.86
N GLY A 83 18.71 26.02 -46.69
CA GLY A 83 18.07 26.86 -45.65
C GLY A 83 16.77 27.55 -46.10
N GLY A 84 16.33 27.35 -47.36
CA GLY A 84 15.12 27.96 -47.91
C GLY A 84 13.86 27.09 -47.79
N THR A 85 13.09 26.99 -48.88
CA THR A 85 11.82 26.26 -48.91
C THR A 85 11.91 24.84 -49.45
N GLY A 86 13.05 24.45 -50.05
CA GLY A 86 13.23 23.09 -50.59
C GLY A 86 13.47 22.03 -49.51
N SER A 87 13.30 20.78 -49.91
CA SER A 87 13.61 19.60 -49.09
C SER A 87 15.02 19.08 -49.33
N VAL A 88 15.52 18.27 -48.41
CA VAL A 88 16.68 17.39 -48.63
C VAL A 88 16.18 15.95 -48.56
N THR A 89 16.45 15.15 -49.61
CA THR A 89 15.98 13.77 -49.71
C THR A 89 17.12 12.82 -50.04
N PHE A 90 17.29 11.78 -49.24
CA PHE A 90 18.20 10.66 -49.50
C PHE A 90 17.40 9.54 -50.19
N GLU A 91 17.81 9.16 -51.38
CA GLU A 91 17.06 8.20 -52.19
C GLU A 91 17.99 7.40 -53.13
N ASN A 92 17.42 6.38 -53.77
CA ASN A 92 18.00 5.52 -54.79
C ASN A 92 19.14 4.61 -54.30
N ALA A 93 20.14 5.12 -53.60
CA ALA A 93 21.26 4.31 -53.11
C ALA A 93 21.75 4.80 -51.73
N PRO A 94 22.40 3.95 -50.94
CA PRO A 94 22.90 4.28 -49.61
C PRO A 94 23.90 5.43 -49.57
N TYR A 95 23.95 6.15 -48.46
CA TYR A 95 25.01 7.07 -48.09
C TYR A 95 25.97 6.41 -47.09
N VAL A 96 27.24 6.34 -47.41
CA VAL A 96 28.30 5.80 -46.56
C VAL A 96 29.36 6.87 -46.27
N SER A 97 29.56 7.26 -45.03
CA SER A 97 30.51 8.33 -44.68
C SER A 97 31.94 7.85 -44.41
N GLY A 98 32.15 6.56 -44.17
CA GLY A 98 33.43 6.04 -43.74
C GLY A 98 33.90 6.61 -42.40
N ASN A 99 33.02 6.62 -41.40
CA ASN A 99 33.24 7.15 -40.04
C ASN A 99 33.39 8.68 -39.94
N ARG A 100 32.90 9.41 -40.94
CA ARG A 100 32.98 10.88 -40.95
C ARG A 100 31.65 11.53 -40.62
N PRO A 101 31.65 12.77 -40.07
CA PRO A 101 30.44 13.51 -39.81
C PRO A 101 29.64 13.82 -41.09
N LEU A 102 28.29 13.72 -40.95
CA LEU A 102 27.33 14.22 -41.93
C LEU A 102 26.45 15.27 -41.25
N GLY A 103 26.44 16.49 -41.78
CA GLY A 103 25.51 17.55 -41.42
C GLY A 103 24.50 17.80 -42.52
N VAL A 104 23.22 17.89 -42.18
CA VAL A 104 22.14 18.21 -43.11
C VAL A 104 21.30 19.33 -42.56
N THR A 105 21.26 20.45 -43.25
CA THR A 105 20.35 21.55 -42.95
C THR A 105 19.25 21.58 -44.01
N GLY A 106 18.02 21.37 -43.58
CA GLY A 106 16.80 21.48 -44.40
C GLY A 106 16.05 22.78 -44.14
N GLY A 107 15.37 23.28 -45.17
CA GLY A 107 14.41 24.38 -45.04
C GLY A 107 13.02 23.91 -44.59
N THR A 108 11.98 24.69 -44.93
CA THR A 108 10.60 24.32 -44.61
C THR A 108 10.09 23.06 -45.31
N GLY A 109 10.75 22.63 -46.38
CA GLY A 109 10.47 21.36 -47.08
C GLY A 109 10.92 20.10 -46.32
N GLY A 110 11.70 20.26 -45.24
CA GLY A 110 12.11 19.18 -44.37
C GLY A 110 13.25 18.31 -44.89
N ILE A 111 13.50 17.20 -44.19
CA ILE A 111 14.50 16.19 -44.51
C ILE A 111 13.80 14.83 -44.59
N THR A 112 13.99 14.12 -45.70
CA THR A 112 13.45 12.77 -45.92
C THR A 112 14.62 11.78 -46.12
N ILE A 113 14.60 10.71 -45.34
CA ILE A 113 15.56 9.61 -45.40
C ILE A 113 14.86 8.40 -45.98
N GLY A 114 15.15 8.06 -47.22
CA GLY A 114 14.58 6.92 -47.93
C GLY A 114 15.60 5.81 -48.22
N GLN A 115 16.84 5.95 -47.76
CA GLN A 115 17.93 4.99 -47.94
C GLN A 115 18.81 4.92 -46.69
N ASP A 116 19.66 3.91 -46.61
CA ASP A 116 20.60 3.75 -45.51
C ASP A 116 21.55 4.96 -45.38
N LEU A 117 21.72 5.42 -44.18
CA LEU A 117 22.76 6.38 -43.78
C LEU A 117 23.75 5.68 -42.84
N THR A 118 24.89 5.26 -43.36
CA THR A 118 25.91 4.53 -42.62
C THR A 118 27.10 5.43 -42.31
N LEU A 119 27.18 5.88 -41.06
CA LEU A 119 28.23 6.76 -40.58
C LEU A 119 29.26 6.02 -39.70
N GLY A 120 28.97 4.80 -39.26
CA GLY A 120 29.81 4.07 -38.28
C GLY A 120 30.04 4.89 -37.01
N THR A 121 31.28 5.24 -36.72
CA THR A 121 31.64 6.11 -35.58
C THR A 121 31.46 7.62 -35.87
N GLY A 122 30.89 7.98 -37.01
CA GLY A 122 30.63 9.38 -37.39
C GLY A 122 29.41 9.97 -36.65
N THR A 123 29.38 11.30 -36.61
CA THR A 123 28.25 12.05 -36.06
C THR A 123 27.27 12.47 -37.15
N LEU A 124 26.01 12.10 -37.02
CA LEU A 124 24.90 12.60 -37.84
C LEU A 124 24.31 13.86 -37.22
N ARG A 125 24.14 14.92 -37.99
CA ARG A 125 23.42 16.14 -37.59
C ARG A 125 22.35 16.47 -38.61
N LEU A 126 21.09 16.49 -38.17
CA LEU A 126 19.93 16.85 -38.98
C LEU A 126 19.27 18.09 -38.37
N THR A 127 19.20 19.18 -39.12
CA THR A 127 18.58 20.41 -38.65
C THR A 127 17.61 20.94 -39.71
N THR A 128 16.36 21.22 -39.39
CA THR A 128 15.38 21.73 -40.35
C THR A 128 14.33 22.63 -39.71
N THR A 129 13.79 23.55 -40.47
CA THR A 129 12.57 24.30 -40.11
C THR A 129 11.27 23.58 -40.53
N GLY A 130 11.38 22.44 -41.21
CA GLY A 130 10.31 21.51 -41.52
C GLY A 130 10.29 20.30 -40.60
N ALA A 131 9.81 19.16 -41.12
CA ALA A 131 9.84 17.86 -40.45
C ALA A 131 11.05 17.03 -40.87
N ILE A 132 11.40 16.03 -40.07
CA ILE A 132 12.36 14.98 -40.41
C ILE A 132 11.61 13.65 -40.43
N SER A 133 11.68 12.95 -41.56
CA SER A 133 11.03 11.65 -41.75
C SER A 133 11.98 10.62 -42.32
N GLN A 134 11.99 9.44 -41.75
CA GLN A 134 12.66 8.25 -42.30
C GLN A 134 11.59 7.34 -42.90
N THR A 135 11.53 7.24 -44.22
CA THR A 135 10.54 6.44 -44.93
C THR A 135 11.04 5.02 -45.21
N ALA A 136 12.37 4.87 -45.30
CA ALA A 136 13.03 3.58 -45.46
C ALA A 136 14.51 3.69 -45.05
N GLY A 137 15.28 2.59 -45.18
CA GLY A 137 16.69 2.51 -44.86
C GLY A 137 16.99 2.51 -43.35
N THR A 138 18.24 2.35 -43.00
CA THR A 138 18.77 2.31 -41.64
C THR A 138 19.64 3.52 -41.33
N LEU A 139 19.61 3.98 -40.09
CA LEU A 139 20.56 4.95 -39.54
C LEU A 139 21.60 4.22 -38.70
N ILE A 140 22.87 4.31 -39.07
CA ILE A 140 23.99 3.78 -38.30
C ILE A 140 24.93 4.94 -37.98
N ALA A 141 25.01 5.32 -36.70
CA ALA A 141 25.86 6.43 -36.25
C ALA A 141 26.25 6.29 -34.78
N GLU A 142 27.45 6.72 -34.42
CA GLU A 142 27.86 6.83 -33.01
C GLU A 142 26.99 7.85 -32.27
N THR A 143 26.73 8.98 -32.95
CA THR A 143 25.95 10.06 -32.35
C THR A 143 25.00 10.66 -33.38
N ALA A 144 23.75 10.86 -33.02
CA ALA A 144 22.74 11.54 -33.81
C ALA A 144 22.20 12.77 -33.06
N GLY A 145 22.45 13.97 -33.63
CA GLY A 145 21.89 15.25 -33.21
C GLY A 145 20.80 15.69 -34.15
N VAL A 146 19.54 15.70 -33.72
CA VAL A 146 18.40 15.91 -34.61
C VAL A 146 17.56 17.09 -34.12
N SER A 147 17.32 18.08 -34.95
CA SER A 147 16.51 19.26 -34.60
C SER A 147 15.55 19.61 -35.72
N ALA A 148 14.26 19.67 -35.42
CA ALA A 148 13.20 20.04 -36.35
C ALA A 148 12.28 21.12 -35.74
N ALA A 149 11.68 21.97 -36.57
CA ALA A 149 10.62 22.85 -36.09
C ALA A 149 9.27 22.10 -35.99
N SER A 150 9.06 21.10 -36.83
CA SER A 150 7.90 20.21 -36.83
C SER A 150 8.26 18.83 -36.25
N GLY A 151 7.55 17.78 -36.60
CA GLY A 151 7.80 16.43 -36.06
C GLY A 151 9.10 15.77 -36.53
N ILE A 152 9.55 14.78 -35.77
CA ILE A 152 10.65 13.88 -36.09
C ILE A 152 10.14 12.45 -36.07
N THR A 153 10.33 11.72 -37.17
CA THR A 153 10.00 10.30 -37.28
C THR A 153 11.20 9.53 -37.82
N LEU A 154 11.92 8.86 -36.94
CA LEU A 154 13.07 7.99 -37.24
C LEU A 154 12.75 6.59 -36.69
N ALA A 155 11.80 5.91 -37.34
CA ALA A 155 11.13 4.74 -36.78
C ALA A 155 11.46 3.42 -37.48
N GLN A 156 12.56 3.37 -38.27
CA GLN A 156 12.96 2.12 -38.89
C GLN A 156 13.58 1.17 -37.85
N PRO A 157 13.19 -0.11 -37.83
CA PRO A 157 13.50 -1.02 -36.71
C PRO A 157 14.99 -1.42 -36.65
N LEU A 158 15.76 -1.21 -37.71
CA LEU A 158 17.18 -1.56 -37.79
C LEU A 158 18.11 -0.38 -37.54
N ASN A 159 17.60 0.77 -37.11
CA ASN A 159 18.48 1.88 -36.74
C ASN A 159 19.42 1.42 -35.60
N ASP A 160 20.66 1.88 -35.68
CA ASP A 160 21.71 1.59 -34.71
C ASP A 160 22.48 2.88 -34.38
N VAL A 161 21.97 3.64 -33.46
CA VAL A 161 22.52 4.90 -32.94
C VAL A 161 22.94 4.70 -31.50
N VAL A 162 24.19 5.02 -31.15
CA VAL A 162 24.69 4.84 -29.79
C VAL A 162 24.27 6.00 -28.88
N THR A 163 24.34 7.24 -29.37
CA THR A 163 23.89 8.42 -28.60
C THR A 163 22.89 9.23 -29.41
N LEU A 164 21.71 9.46 -28.82
CA LEU A 164 20.66 10.30 -29.41
C LEU A 164 20.52 11.62 -28.64
N ALA A 165 20.52 12.73 -29.38
CA ALA A 165 20.04 14.02 -28.96
C ALA A 165 18.99 14.51 -29.96
N ALA A 166 17.77 14.77 -29.54
CA ALA A 166 16.69 15.09 -30.48
C ALA A 166 15.76 16.17 -29.92
N ARG A 167 15.43 17.15 -30.79
CA ARG A 167 14.52 18.23 -30.41
C ARG A 167 13.54 18.56 -31.53
N THR A 168 12.25 18.68 -31.17
CA THR A 168 11.25 19.31 -32.05
C THR A 168 10.56 20.47 -31.31
N ALA A 169 10.37 21.59 -32.01
CA ALA A 169 9.71 22.76 -31.45
C ALA A 169 8.17 22.55 -31.36
N ALA A 170 7.61 21.84 -32.35
CA ALA A 170 6.20 21.44 -32.38
C ALA A 170 6.10 20.04 -33.03
N GLY A 171 5.03 19.32 -32.69
CA GLY A 171 4.81 17.97 -33.19
C GLY A 171 5.56 16.90 -32.39
N ASP A 172 5.36 15.66 -32.81
CA ASP A 172 5.82 14.47 -32.12
C ASP A 172 7.25 14.08 -32.48
N LEU A 173 7.89 13.35 -31.60
CA LEU A 173 9.18 12.74 -31.78
C LEU A 173 9.06 11.22 -31.66
N THR A 174 9.33 10.49 -32.74
CA THR A 174 9.38 9.02 -32.72
C THR A 174 10.77 8.55 -33.12
N PHE A 175 11.38 7.74 -32.28
CA PHE A 175 12.68 7.12 -32.54
C PHE A 175 12.63 5.64 -32.18
N THR A 176 13.11 4.81 -33.12
CA THR A 176 13.27 3.36 -32.95
C THR A 176 14.74 3.00 -33.16
N ASN A 177 15.31 2.21 -32.27
CA ASN A 177 16.66 1.69 -32.31
C ASN A 177 16.67 0.16 -32.12
N ASN A 178 17.47 -0.53 -32.93
CA ASN A 178 17.59 -1.98 -32.84
C ASN A 178 18.30 -2.45 -31.56
N ASN A 179 19.28 -1.67 -31.11
CA ASN A 179 20.09 -1.91 -29.92
C ASN A 179 19.76 -0.90 -28.83
N GLY A 180 20.47 -0.95 -27.69
CA GLY A 180 20.43 0.10 -26.69
C GLY A 180 21.00 1.42 -27.18
N PHE A 181 20.65 2.52 -26.49
CA PHE A 181 21.23 3.83 -26.77
C PHE A 181 21.25 4.72 -25.54
N THR A 182 22.02 5.80 -25.62
CA THR A 182 22.07 6.81 -24.55
C THR A 182 21.40 8.10 -25.04
N ILE A 183 20.48 8.65 -24.26
CA ILE A 183 19.98 10.01 -24.43
C ILE A 183 21.07 10.97 -23.95
N GLY A 184 21.73 11.65 -24.88
CA GLY A 184 22.89 12.47 -24.59
C GLY A 184 22.83 13.87 -25.22
N GLY A 185 23.99 14.39 -25.57
CA GLY A 185 24.10 15.71 -26.18
C GLY A 185 25.02 15.70 -27.39
N VAL A 186 24.75 16.58 -28.36
CA VAL A 186 25.57 16.86 -29.52
C VAL A 186 25.92 18.33 -29.53
N THR A 187 27.20 18.65 -29.58
CA THR A 187 27.70 20.03 -29.58
C THR A 187 27.38 20.74 -30.91
N ALA A 188 27.32 22.06 -30.88
CA ALA A 188 27.18 22.88 -32.08
C ALA A 188 28.40 22.69 -33.03
N THR A 189 28.17 22.88 -34.33
CA THR A 189 29.26 22.95 -35.29
C THR A 189 29.86 24.37 -35.33
N ALA A 190 31.16 24.45 -35.59
CA ALA A 190 31.87 25.72 -35.65
C ALA A 190 31.41 26.64 -36.81
N ASP A 191 30.84 26.04 -37.86
CA ASP A 191 30.29 26.74 -39.05
C ASP A 191 28.90 27.37 -38.77
N GLY A 192 28.29 27.06 -37.62
CA GLY A 192 26.99 27.60 -37.20
C GLY A 192 25.77 26.98 -37.90
N PHE A 193 25.96 25.97 -38.78
CA PHE A 193 24.83 25.31 -39.45
C PHE A 193 24.01 24.38 -38.52
N HIS A 194 24.66 23.82 -37.52
CA HIS A 194 24.01 22.91 -36.58
C HIS A 194 24.17 23.42 -35.14
N PRO A 195 23.08 23.84 -34.49
CA PRO A 195 23.11 24.22 -33.09
C PRO A 195 23.36 22.97 -32.22
N ALA A 196 23.77 23.20 -30.99
CA ALA A 196 23.84 22.12 -30.02
C ALA A 196 22.43 21.55 -29.76
N VAL A 197 22.34 20.24 -29.62
CA VAL A 197 21.13 19.53 -29.22
C VAL A 197 21.45 18.74 -27.94
N THR A 198 20.66 18.93 -26.89
CA THR A 198 20.89 18.28 -25.60
C THR A 198 19.61 17.58 -25.14
N GLY A 199 19.73 16.31 -24.81
CA GLY A 199 18.62 15.49 -24.40
C GLY A 199 17.60 15.19 -25.49
N VAL A 200 16.40 14.82 -25.06
CA VAL A 200 15.27 14.61 -25.95
C VAL A 200 14.13 15.56 -25.53
N SER A 201 13.67 16.37 -26.50
CA SER A 201 12.54 17.28 -26.21
C SER A 201 11.57 17.36 -27.39
N ALA A 202 10.27 17.39 -27.07
CA ALA A 202 9.22 17.56 -28.08
C ALA A 202 8.12 18.50 -27.59
N GLY A 203 7.61 19.33 -28.52
CA GLY A 203 6.38 20.08 -28.26
C GLY A 203 5.12 19.18 -28.20
N GLY A 204 5.20 18.00 -28.79
CA GLY A 204 4.19 16.94 -28.76
C GLY A 204 4.61 15.71 -27.96
N ALA A 205 4.17 14.54 -28.40
CA ALA A 205 4.47 13.25 -27.79
C ALA A 205 5.87 12.75 -28.15
N ILE A 206 6.54 12.09 -27.21
CA ILE A 206 7.81 11.38 -27.41
C ILE A 206 7.54 9.89 -27.38
N THR A 207 7.94 9.16 -28.43
CA THR A 207 7.93 7.69 -28.46
C THR A 207 9.36 7.20 -28.68
N LEU A 208 9.87 6.44 -27.74
CA LEU A 208 11.18 5.80 -27.83
C LEU A 208 11.00 4.29 -27.83
N GLN A 209 11.49 3.63 -28.87
CA GLN A 209 11.48 2.18 -28.98
C GLN A 209 12.92 1.66 -29.05
N SER A 210 13.23 0.64 -28.25
CA SER A 210 14.58 0.08 -28.18
C SER A 210 14.59 -1.43 -28.07
N GLY A 211 15.49 -2.08 -28.79
CA GLY A 211 15.77 -3.50 -28.63
C GLY A 211 16.79 -3.82 -27.54
N GLY A 212 17.44 -2.80 -26.95
CA GLY A 212 18.42 -2.94 -25.88
C GLY A 212 18.27 -1.87 -24.80
N ALA A 213 19.23 -1.79 -23.89
CA ALA A 213 19.20 -0.88 -22.75
C ALA A 213 19.24 0.60 -23.18
N VAL A 214 18.36 1.41 -22.61
CA VAL A 214 18.35 2.86 -22.80
C VAL A 214 18.74 3.55 -21.50
N THR A 215 19.76 4.42 -21.62
CA THR A 215 20.26 5.26 -20.52
C THR A 215 20.15 6.73 -20.88
N GLN A 216 20.36 7.63 -19.92
CA GLN A 216 20.42 9.07 -20.18
C GLN A 216 21.55 9.76 -19.42
N THR A 217 22.08 10.82 -20.06
CA THR A 217 22.97 11.79 -19.43
C THR A 217 22.42 13.21 -19.56
N GLN A 218 21.29 13.37 -20.22
CA GLN A 218 20.60 14.63 -20.48
C GLN A 218 19.08 14.42 -20.35
N ARG A 219 18.37 15.45 -19.96
CA ARG A 219 16.93 15.41 -19.65
C ARG A 219 16.02 15.10 -20.83
N ILE A 220 14.80 14.67 -20.49
CA ILE A 220 13.68 14.48 -21.41
C ILE A 220 12.60 15.53 -21.07
N LEU A 221 12.09 16.23 -22.09
CA LEU A 221 11.01 17.21 -21.95
C LEU A 221 9.92 16.96 -22.98
N GLY A 222 8.67 16.86 -22.58
CA GLY A 222 7.56 16.68 -23.52
C GLY A 222 6.19 16.60 -22.87
N SER A 223 5.14 16.65 -23.69
CA SER A 223 3.78 16.45 -23.20
C SER A 223 3.51 15.01 -22.79
N SER A 224 4.16 14.05 -23.46
CA SER A 224 4.09 12.64 -23.10
C SER A 224 5.36 11.89 -23.47
N LEU A 225 5.68 10.85 -22.69
CA LEU A 225 6.74 9.90 -22.99
C LEU A 225 6.15 8.49 -23.04
N ARG A 226 6.35 7.84 -24.19
CA ARG A 226 5.99 6.45 -24.40
C ARG A 226 7.25 5.63 -24.66
N LEU A 227 7.49 4.63 -23.80
CA LEU A 227 8.59 3.69 -23.94
C LEU A 227 8.09 2.36 -24.50
N GLN A 228 8.84 1.78 -25.45
CA GLN A 228 8.51 0.53 -26.12
C GLN A 228 9.76 -0.32 -26.35
N GLY A 229 9.53 -1.63 -26.53
CA GLY A 229 10.60 -2.58 -26.89
C GLY A 229 11.02 -3.47 -25.72
N SER A 230 12.08 -4.25 -25.91
CA SER A 230 12.51 -5.31 -25.00
C SER A 230 13.66 -4.92 -24.07
N GLY A 231 14.23 -3.72 -24.24
CA GLY A 231 15.34 -3.27 -23.40
C GLY A 231 14.89 -2.63 -22.09
N PRO A 232 15.73 -2.66 -21.05
CA PRO A 232 15.51 -1.87 -19.85
C PRO A 232 15.70 -0.37 -20.14
N PHE A 233 14.91 0.47 -19.48
CA PHE A 233 15.03 1.92 -19.55
C PHE A 233 15.45 2.46 -18.18
N THR A 234 16.61 3.15 -18.14
CA THR A 234 17.12 3.83 -16.94
C THR A 234 17.20 5.33 -17.24
N LEU A 235 16.12 6.04 -16.94
CA LEU A 235 15.89 7.44 -17.28
C LEU A 235 15.71 8.24 -15.98
N THR A 236 16.81 8.44 -15.27
CA THR A 236 16.81 8.93 -13.88
C THR A 236 17.36 10.35 -13.73
N ASP A 237 17.39 11.14 -14.80
CA ASP A 237 17.71 12.57 -14.69
C ASP A 237 16.59 13.30 -13.95
N ASN A 238 16.93 14.00 -12.87
CA ASN A 238 15.98 14.71 -12.02
C ASN A 238 15.38 15.98 -12.64
N ALA A 239 15.79 16.33 -13.86
CA ALA A 239 15.23 17.42 -14.65
C ALA A 239 14.35 16.92 -15.81
N ASN A 240 14.02 15.63 -15.86
CA ASN A 240 12.98 15.15 -16.77
C ASN A 240 11.64 15.80 -16.40
N GLU A 241 10.86 16.12 -17.42
CA GLU A 241 9.55 16.75 -17.24
C GLU A 241 8.61 16.29 -18.36
N VAL A 242 7.70 15.36 -18.01
CA VAL A 242 6.64 14.91 -18.92
C VAL A 242 5.31 14.84 -18.19
N THR A 243 4.25 15.30 -18.82
CA THR A 243 2.91 15.26 -18.21
C THR A 243 2.36 13.84 -18.15
N THR A 244 2.51 13.06 -19.22
CA THR A 244 1.98 11.70 -19.30
C THR A 244 3.11 10.71 -19.58
N PHE A 245 3.18 9.64 -18.82
CA PHE A 245 4.15 8.57 -18.98
C PHE A 245 3.45 7.24 -19.28
N SER A 246 3.98 6.45 -20.22
CA SER A 246 3.55 5.08 -20.47
C SER A 246 4.71 4.19 -20.92
N ALA A 247 4.65 2.90 -20.57
CA ALA A 247 5.63 1.91 -21.00
C ALA A 247 4.94 0.62 -21.42
N ILE A 248 5.31 0.10 -22.61
CA ILE A 248 4.71 -1.12 -23.14
C ILE A 248 5.82 -2.08 -23.56
N THR A 249 5.80 -3.28 -22.98
CA THR A 249 6.77 -4.36 -23.25
C THR A 249 8.22 -4.06 -22.84
N ALA A 250 8.47 -3.00 -22.05
CA ALA A 250 9.78 -2.74 -21.48
C ALA A 250 10.09 -3.77 -20.38
N ASP A 251 11.32 -4.30 -20.38
CA ASP A 251 11.73 -5.29 -19.38
C ASP A 251 11.76 -4.67 -17.97
N HIS A 252 12.53 -3.63 -17.81
CA HIS A 252 12.66 -2.88 -16.54
C HIS A 252 12.62 -1.39 -16.84
N VAL A 253 11.89 -0.63 -16.04
CA VAL A 253 11.78 0.82 -16.21
C VAL A 253 12.12 1.53 -14.90
N GLN A 254 13.14 2.37 -14.94
CA GLN A 254 13.43 3.37 -13.92
C GLN A 254 13.20 4.76 -14.52
N TYR A 255 12.30 5.53 -13.95
CA TYR A 255 11.99 6.87 -14.42
C TYR A 255 11.94 7.86 -13.26
N THR A 256 12.60 9.00 -13.46
CA THR A 256 12.52 10.14 -12.51
C THR A 256 11.94 11.35 -13.23
N ASP A 257 11.01 12.05 -12.61
CA ASP A 257 10.37 13.26 -13.11
C ASP A 257 10.41 14.39 -12.08
N ALA A 258 10.57 15.62 -12.54
CA ALA A 258 10.62 16.82 -11.71
C ALA A 258 9.25 17.33 -11.25
N THR A 259 8.17 16.80 -11.84
CA THR A 259 6.79 17.33 -11.71
C THR A 259 5.78 16.22 -11.43
N ASP A 260 4.50 16.56 -11.55
CA ASP A 260 3.41 15.59 -11.51
C ASP A 260 3.45 14.67 -12.73
N VAL A 261 3.12 13.39 -12.55
CA VAL A 261 3.07 12.40 -13.64
C VAL A 261 1.70 11.73 -13.70
N ILE A 262 1.12 11.71 -14.89
CA ILE A 262 -0.07 10.92 -15.20
C ILE A 262 0.38 9.63 -15.90
N LEU A 263 0.16 8.48 -15.27
CA LEU A 263 0.48 7.19 -15.85
C LEU A 263 -0.61 6.77 -16.85
N GLY A 264 -0.22 6.65 -18.11
CA GLY A 264 -1.04 6.07 -19.17
C GLY A 264 -1.03 4.54 -19.11
N THR A 265 -1.85 3.89 -19.96
CA THR A 265 -1.88 2.43 -20.05
C THR A 265 -0.47 1.87 -20.26
N SER A 266 -0.04 0.99 -19.38
CA SER A 266 1.30 0.43 -19.35
C SER A 266 1.28 -1.07 -19.08
N SER A 267 2.23 -1.78 -19.67
CA SER A 267 2.47 -3.21 -19.47
C SER A 267 3.98 -3.44 -19.36
N ILE A 268 4.45 -3.70 -18.14
CA ILE A 268 5.86 -3.83 -17.80
C ILE A 268 6.10 -5.21 -17.20
N PRO A 269 6.70 -6.15 -17.95
CA PRO A 269 7.02 -7.48 -17.45
C PRO A 269 8.06 -7.50 -16.32
N GLY A 270 9.00 -6.55 -16.32
CA GLY A 270 9.99 -6.40 -15.27
C GLY A 270 9.57 -5.45 -14.15
N ASN A 271 10.55 -4.85 -13.49
CA ASN A 271 10.30 -3.89 -12.42
C ASN A 271 9.95 -2.50 -12.97
N PHE A 272 9.17 -1.76 -12.21
CA PHE A 272 8.84 -0.37 -12.48
C PHE A 272 9.20 0.50 -11.26
N ASP A 273 10.24 1.34 -11.41
CA ASP A 273 10.66 2.27 -10.36
C ASP A 273 10.38 3.70 -10.85
N LEU A 274 9.48 4.41 -10.16
CA LEU A 274 9.08 5.79 -10.48
C LEU A 274 9.34 6.71 -9.29
N THR A 275 10.10 7.76 -9.55
CA THR A 275 10.32 8.86 -8.58
C THR A 275 9.82 10.16 -9.18
N THR A 276 8.99 10.89 -8.45
CA THR A 276 8.50 12.21 -8.86
C THR A 276 8.68 13.22 -7.72
N SER A 277 8.77 14.51 -8.08
CA SER A 277 8.66 15.59 -7.08
C SER A 277 7.20 16.04 -6.88
N GLY A 278 6.29 15.56 -7.71
CA GLY A 278 4.87 15.86 -7.69
C GLY A 278 3.99 14.61 -7.54
N ALA A 279 2.70 14.77 -7.74
CA ALA A 279 1.71 13.72 -7.62
C ALA A 279 1.86 12.65 -8.71
N ILE A 280 1.55 11.39 -8.35
CA ILE A 280 1.44 10.27 -9.28
C ILE A 280 -0.03 9.94 -9.43
N THR A 281 -0.55 10.14 -10.62
CA THR A 281 -1.94 9.80 -10.97
C THR A 281 -1.97 8.87 -12.19
N GLN A 282 -3.14 8.42 -12.64
CA GLN A 282 -3.25 7.59 -13.82
C GLN A 282 -4.45 7.94 -14.70
N SER A 283 -4.29 7.70 -15.99
CA SER A 283 -5.34 7.79 -17.00
C SER A 283 -5.66 6.44 -17.67
N GLY A 284 -4.84 5.42 -17.43
CA GLY A 284 -5.00 4.08 -17.97
C GLY A 284 -4.55 3.01 -16.99
N ALA A 285 -4.94 1.76 -17.23
CA ALA A 285 -4.57 0.63 -16.38
C ALA A 285 -3.07 0.29 -16.49
N LEU A 286 -2.51 -0.14 -15.37
CA LEU A 286 -1.10 -0.53 -15.24
C LEU A 286 -1.02 -2.03 -14.95
N THR A 287 -0.25 -2.76 -15.75
CA THR A 287 0.11 -4.16 -15.49
C THR A 287 1.61 -4.25 -15.27
N VAL A 288 2.03 -4.60 -14.05
CA VAL A 288 3.43 -4.76 -13.70
C VAL A 288 3.63 -6.12 -13.04
N THR A 289 4.30 -7.05 -13.73
CA THR A 289 4.50 -8.41 -13.20
C THR A 289 5.71 -8.50 -12.27
N GLY A 290 6.63 -7.54 -12.37
CA GLY A 290 7.72 -7.35 -11.41
C GLY A 290 7.31 -6.50 -10.20
N ARG A 291 8.32 -5.99 -9.49
CA ARG A 291 8.12 -5.05 -8.38
C ARG A 291 7.83 -3.65 -8.92
N THR A 292 6.86 -2.97 -8.33
CA THR A 292 6.64 -1.54 -8.53
C THR A 292 7.16 -0.77 -7.32
N THR A 293 8.06 0.19 -7.53
CA THR A 293 8.55 1.10 -6.48
C THR A 293 8.13 2.53 -6.83
N LEU A 294 7.39 3.18 -5.93
CA LEU A 294 6.90 4.54 -6.14
C LEU A 294 7.44 5.48 -5.06
N ALA A 295 7.84 6.67 -5.48
CA ALA A 295 8.26 7.77 -4.61
C ALA A 295 7.67 9.08 -5.13
N ALA A 296 6.72 9.65 -4.41
CA ALA A 296 6.09 10.95 -4.72
C ALA A 296 6.48 12.05 -3.70
N GLY A 297 7.48 11.79 -2.85
CA GLY A 297 7.91 12.74 -1.83
C GLY A 297 6.78 13.08 -0.85
N ALA A 298 6.35 14.33 -0.82
CA ALA A 298 5.24 14.82 0.00
C ALA A 298 3.91 14.94 -0.78
N SER A 299 3.84 14.40 -2.00
CA SER A 299 2.67 14.45 -2.86
C SER A 299 1.86 13.15 -2.81
N ASP A 300 0.69 13.14 -3.43
CA ASP A 300 -0.24 12.02 -3.37
C ASP A 300 0.02 11.00 -4.50
N ILE A 301 -0.34 9.75 -4.25
CA ILE A 301 -0.36 8.67 -5.24
C ILE A 301 -1.80 8.18 -5.39
N THR A 302 -2.36 8.29 -6.60
CA THR A 302 -3.72 7.86 -6.90
C THR A 302 -3.74 6.95 -8.11
N LEU A 303 -3.78 5.63 -7.87
CA LEU A 303 -3.76 4.57 -8.88
C LEU A 303 -5.01 3.68 -8.69
N THR A 304 -6.17 4.19 -9.10
CA THR A 304 -7.48 3.61 -8.79
C THR A 304 -8.24 3.01 -10.00
N GLN A 305 -7.53 2.78 -11.11
CA GLN A 305 -8.14 2.07 -12.25
C GLN A 305 -8.38 0.60 -11.90
N ALA A 306 -9.60 0.14 -12.13
CA ALA A 306 -10.02 -1.23 -11.80
C ALA A 306 -9.26 -2.33 -12.55
N GLY A 307 -8.60 -1.99 -13.65
CA GLY A 307 -7.77 -2.91 -14.43
C GLY A 307 -6.29 -2.92 -14.06
N ASN A 308 -5.88 -2.26 -13.00
CA ASN A 308 -4.51 -2.36 -12.52
C ASN A 308 -4.22 -3.80 -12.05
N ASN A 309 -3.02 -4.26 -12.32
CA ASN A 309 -2.52 -5.56 -11.89
C ASN A 309 -1.06 -5.41 -11.47
N PHE A 310 -0.83 -5.33 -10.17
CA PHE A 310 0.49 -5.22 -9.57
C PHE A 310 0.82 -6.49 -8.79
N SER A 311 1.92 -7.15 -9.13
CA SER A 311 2.40 -8.27 -8.33
C SER A 311 2.82 -7.82 -6.91
N ARG A 312 3.56 -6.70 -6.83
CA ARG A 312 4.04 -6.10 -5.58
C ARG A 312 4.22 -4.60 -5.74
N ILE A 313 3.82 -3.84 -4.72
CA ILE A 313 4.07 -2.39 -4.63
C ILE A 313 4.85 -2.06 -3.36
N ASP A 314 5.94 -1.32 -3.51
CA ASP A 314 6.71 -0.67 -2.45
C ASP A 314 6.55 0.85 -2.62
N ILE A 315 6.12 1.57 -1.60
CA ILE A 315 6.00 3.04 -1.65
C ILE A 315 6.98 3.63 -0.65
N THR A 316 8.04 4.23 -1.16
CA THR A 316 9.13 4.73 -0.33
C THR A 316 8.85 6.10 0.28
N SER A 317 8.00 6.89 -0.38
CA SER A 317 7.50 8.18 0.16
C SER A 317 6.24 8.62 -0.55
N ALA A 318 5.22 9.03 0.22
CA ALA A 318 4.01 9.68 -0.27
C ALA A 318 3.29 10.42 0.87
N ASN A 319 2.34 11.28 0.53
CA ASN A 319 1.37 11.81 1.47
C ASN A 319 0.14 10.89 1.53
N HIS A 320 -0.84 11.05 0.69
CA HIS A 320 -2.00 10.15 0.58
C HIS A 320 -1.79 9.12 -0.52
N VAL A 321 -2.21 7.89 -0.26
CA VAL A 321 -2.10 6.79 -1.23
C VAL A 321 -3.46 6.14 -1.42
N ALA A 322 -3.92 6.06 -2.67
CA ALA A 322 -5.09 5.32 -3.07
C ALA A 322 -4.72 4.33 -4.18
N LEU A 323 -4.92 3.04 -3.93
CA LEU A 323 -4.59 1.96 -4.86
C LEU A 323 -5.80 1.08 -5.10
N THR A 324 -6.02 0.70 -6.37
CA THR A 324 -6.92 -0.39 -6.74
C THR A 324 -6.14 -1.42 -7.53
N ASP A 325 -6.34 -2.69 -7.21
CA ASP A 325 -5.73 -3.83 -7.90
C ASP A 325 -6.79 -4.87 -8.28
N SER A 326 -6.62 -5.48 -9.44
CA SER A 326 -7.62 -6.40 -10.01
C SER A 326 -7.52 -7.83 -9.50
N ASP A 327 -6.45 -8.17 -8.80
CA ASP A 327 -6.23 -9.50 -8.21
C ASP A 327 -5.50 -9.42 -6.86
N ALA A 328 -4.53 -10.29 -6.59
CA ALA A 328 -3.80 -10.34 -5.32
C ALA A 328 -2.63 -9.35 -5.30
N LEU A 329 -2.54 -8.55 -4.24
CA LEU A 329 -1.51 -7.54 -4.06
C LEU A 329 -0.58 -7.84 -2.89
N VAL A 330 0.72 -7.71 -3.10
CA VAL A 330 1.73 -7.73 -2.04
C VAL A 330 2.22 -6.31 -1.77
N LEU A 331 2.05 -5.81 -0.57
CA LEU A 331 2.65 -4.55 -0.13
C LEU A 331 4.08 -4.78 0.35
N GLY A 332 5.03 -4.10 -0.24
CA GLY A 332 6.40 -4.06 0.29
C GLY A 332 6.56 -3.06 1.43
N ALA A 333 7.79 -2.89 1.91
CA ALA A 333 8.08 -1.88 2.91
C ALA A 333 7.68 -0.48 2.40
N SER A 334 6.81 0.20 3.15
CA SER A 334 6.20 1.43 2.67
C SER A 334 5.99 2.44 3.80
N THR A 335 6.14 3.73 3.48
CA THR A 335 5.99 4.83 4.44
C THR A 335 5.13 5.94 3.83
N PHE A 336 4.07 6.32 4.54
CA PHE A 336 3.13 7.38 4.13
C PHE A 336 2.92 8.36 5.27
N ASN A 337 2.85 9.65 4.96
CA ASN A 337 2.52 10.67 5.96
C ASN A 337 1.01 10.84 6.16
N GLY A 338 0.22 10.57 5.13
CA GLY A 338 -1.24 10.70 5.09
C GLY A 338 -1.96 9.35 5.15
N THR A 339 -3.07 9.24 4.42
CA THR A 339 -3.95 8.07 4.41
C THR A 339 -3.48 6.99 3.43
N LEU A 340 -3.90 5.76 3.71
CA LEU A 340 -3.71 4.61 2.83
C LEU A 340 -5.08 3.98 2.52
N ASP A 341 -5.50 4.04 1.26
CA ASP A 341 -6.74 3.43 0.80
C ASP A 341 -6.43 2.33 -0.23
N ILE A 342 -6.74 1.09 0.09
CA ILE A 342 -6.47 -0.06 -0.79
C ILE A 342 -7.74 -0.83 -1.09
N THR A 343 -7.97 -1.06 -2.38
CA THR A 343 -9.01 -1.97 -2.87
C THR A 343 -8.37 -3.04 -3.74
N THR A 344 -8.56 -4.31 -3.40
CA THR A 344 -8.09 -5.45 -4.21
C THR A 344 -9.25 -6.39 -4.53
N ASN A 345 -9.15 -7.11 -5.64
CA ASN A 345 -10.04 -8.22 -5.95
C ASN A 345 -9.33 -9.58 -5.80
N GLY A 346 -8.44 -9.65 -4.84
CA GLY A 346 -7.64 -10.81 -4.44
C GLY A 346 -7.08 -10.61 -3.04
N ALA A 347 -6.27 -11.55 -2.57
CA ALA A 347 -5.67 -11.49 -1.24
C ALA A 347 -4.71 -10.29 -1.12
N LEU A 348 -4.80 -9.58 0.00
CA LEU A 348 -3.89 -8.49 0.34
C LEU A 348 -2.88 -8.99 1.38
N THR A 349 -1.62 -8.99 1.02
CA THR A 349 -0.52 -9.44 1.88
C THR A 349 0.60 -8.41 1.94
N GLN A 350 1.61 -8.66 2.76
CA GLN A 350 2.80 -7.79 2.84
C GLN A 350 4.11 -8.59 2.87
N SER A 351 5.18 -7.93 2.49
CA SER A 351 6.55 -8.46 2.53
C SER A 351 7.53 -7.54 3.25
N GLY A 352 7.06 -6.45 3.84
CA GLY A 352 7.82 -5.51 4.64
C GLY A 352 6.91 -4.61 5.48
N ALA A 353 7.46 -3.89 6.44
CA ALA A 353 6.71 -3.04 7.36
C ALA A 353 5.99 -1.89 6.65
N LEU A 354 4.81 -1.54 7.16
CA LEU A 354 3.99 -0.42 6.71
C LEU A 354 3.91 0.63 7.81
N THR A 355 4.35 1.86 7.52
CA THR A 355 4.21 3.02 8.41
C THR A 355 3.19 3.98 7.80
N VAL A 356 2.05 4.18 8.47
CA VAL A 356 0.94 5.00 7.96
C VAL A 356 0.57 6.07 8.98
N GLY A 357 0.92 7.33 8.68
CA GLY A 357 0.64 8.46 9.57
C GLY A 357 -0.84 8.86 9.67
N GLY A 358 -1.67 8.48 8.70
CA GLY A 358 -3.10 8.75 8.66
C GLY A 358 -3.96 7.50 8.83
N ALA A 359 -5.21 7.60 8.40
CA ALA A 359 -6.13 6.47 8.42
C ALA A 359 -5.84 5.48 7.29
N THR A 360 -5.99 4.19 7.58
CA THR A 360 -5.90 3.10 6.60
C THR A 360 -7.29 2.52 6.34
N THR A 361 -7.68 2.42 5.07
CA THR A 361 -8.91 1.74 4.62
C THR A 361 -8.55 0.57 3.73
N LEU A 362 -9.04 -0.62 4.07
CA LEU A 362 -8.73 -1.85 3.35
C LEU A 362 -10.02 -2.51 2.85
N ALA A 363 -10.00 -2.91 1.58
CA ALA A 363 -11.08 -3.66 0.94
C ALA A 363 -10.48 -4.76 0.04
N SER A 364 -10.65 -6.02 0.41
CA SER A 364 -10.28 -7.18 -0.41
C SER A 364 -11.48 -8.03 -0.83
N GLY A 365 -12.69 -7.48 -0.73
CA GLY A 365 -13.91 -8.20 -1.07
C GLY A 365 -14.09 -9.47 -0.24
N SER A 366 -14.10 -10.63 -0.89
CA SER A 366 -14.22 -11.95 -0.25
C SER A 366 -12.87 -12.64 0.01
N TYR A 367 -11.76 -11.94 -0.12
CA TYR A 367 -10.42 -12.49 0.05
C TYR A 367 -9.80 -12.08 1.39
N ASP A 368 -8.69 -12.72 1.73
CA ASP A 368 -8.03 -12.51 3.01
C ASP A 368 -7.12 -11.28 3.01
N ILE A 369 -6.98 -10.66 4.17
CA ILE A 369 -6.04 -9.57 4.45
C ILE A 369 -5.05 -10.04 5.50
N THR A 370 -3.76 -10.04 5.19
CA THR A 370 -2.70 -10.49 6.10
C THR A 370 -1.58 -9.44 6.17
N LEU A 371 -1.65 -8.56 7.17
CA LEU A 371 -0.69 -7.49 7.43
C LEU A 371 -0.12 -7.67 8.84
N ILE A 372 0.86 -8.57 8.99
CA ILE A 372 1.36 -9.07 10.29
C ILE A 372 2.85 -8.81 10.52
N ASP A 373 3.49 -7.97 9.72
CA ASP A 373 4.88 -7.58 9.98
C ASP A 373 4.99 -6.89 11.35
N ALA A 374 6.01 -7.25 12.12
CA ALA A 374 6.21 -6.74 13.47
C ALA A 374 6.55 -5.25 13.53
N GLY A 375 6.98 -4.67 12.43
CA GLY A 375 7.30 -3.26 12.30
C GLY A 375 6.16 -2.39 11.78
N ASN A 376 4.96 -2.94 11.57
CA ASN A 376 3.81 -2.13 11.15
C ASN A 376 3.48 -1.07 12.20
N ASP A 377 3.15 0.12 11.74
CA ASP A 377 2.76 1.28 12.54
C ASP A 377 1.56 1.99 11.87
N PHE A 378 0.34 1.61 12.28
CA PHE A 378 -0.92 2.15 11.77
C PHE A 378 -1.54 3.10 12.78
N THR A 379 -1.86 4.32 12.39
CA THR A 379 -2.65 5.24 13.24
C THR A 379 -4.07 4.71 13.45
N SER A 380 -4.74 4.24 12.41
CA SER A 380 -6.04 3.59 12.48
C SER A 380 -6.32 2.73 11.26
N VAL A 381 -7.08 1.64 11.44
CA VAL A 381 -7.46 0.73 10.35
C VAL A 381 -8.97 0.56 10.30
N SER A 382 -9.55 0.72 9.11
CA SER A 382 -10.92 0.39 8.75
C SER A 382 -10.92 -0.70 7.69
N ILE A 383 -11.75 -1.71 7.83
CA ILE A 383 -11.91 -2.79 6.85
C ILE A 383 -13.32 -2.71 6.30
N THR A 384 -13.45 -2.34 5.02
CA THR A 384 -14.75 -2.20 4.35
C THR A 384 -15.17 -3.48 3.61
N GLY A 385 -14.27 -4.45 3.50
CA GLY A 385 -14.51 -5.79 2.94
C GLY A 385 -13.28 -6.68 3.10
N GLY A 386 -13.48 -7.90 3.59
CA GLY A 386 -12.43 -8.90 3.75
C GLY A 386 -13.01 -10.19 4.32
N ASN A 387 -12.39 -11.33 3.99
CA ASN A 387 -12.74 -12.62 4.57
C ASN A 387 -12.02 -12.81 5.90
N HIS A 388 -10.88 -13.48 5.92
CA HIS A 388 -10.05 -13.54 7.12
C HIS A 388 -9.08 -12.36 7.17
N VAL A 389 -9.06 -11.65 8.29
CA VAL A 389 -8.22 -10.47 8.47
C VAL A 389 -7.27 -10.69 9.63
N SER A 390 -5.97 -10.55 9.36
CA SER A 390 -4.92 -10.60 10.37
C SER A 390 -4.11 -9.30 10.32
N LEU A 391 -4.08 -8.58 11.42
CA LEU A 391 -3.37 -7.32 11.57
C LEU A 391 -2.39 -7.41 12.75
N ARG A 392 -1.22 -6.83 12.58
CA ARG A 392 -0.28 -6.59 13.67
C ARG A 392 0.23 -5.17 13.62
N ASP A 393 0.38 -4.57 14.78
CA ASP A 393 0.88 -3.21 14.96
C ASP A 393 1.91 -3.17 16.09
N THR A 394 2.93 -2.35 15.95
CA THR A 394 4.05 -2.30 16.92
C THR A 394 3.68 -1.55 18.19
N ASN A 395 2.76 -0.58 18.14
CA ASN A 395 2.48 0.33 19.25
C ASN A 395 0.98 0.44 19.57
N ALA A 396 0.23 1.32 18.92
CA ALA A 396 -1.15 1.61 19.25
C ALA A 396 -2.07 1.57 18.03
N LEU A 397 -2.82 0.48 17.89
CA LEU A 397 -3.76 0.28 16.80
C LEU A 397 -5.16 0.77 17.18
N ARG A 398 -5.71 1.69 16.42
CA ARG A 398 -7.13 2.04 16.47
C ARG A 398 -7.90 1.31 15.38
N LEU A 399 -8.82 0.44 15.76
CA LEU A 399 -9.76 -0.20 14.83
C LEU A 399 -10.97 0.73 14.65
N ALA A 400 -11.15 1.23 13.45
CA ALA A 400 -12.32 2.01 13.05
C ALA A 400 -13.46 1.08 12.61
N THR A 401 -14.60 1.63 12.20
CA THR A 401 -15.74 0.83 11.74
C THR A 401 -15.32 -0.14 10.66
N SER A 402 -15.60 -1.43 10.89
CA SER A 402 -15.15 -2.50 10.01
C SER A 402 -16.20 -3.60 9.83
N THR A 403 -16.29 -4.12 8.61
CA THR A 403 -17.16 -5.23 8.25
C THR A 403 -16.33 -6.35 7.61
N ILE A 404 -16.40 -7.53 8.20
CA ILE A 404 -15.58 -8.69 7.85
C ILE A 404 -16.51 -9.89 7.67
N THR A 405 -16.23 -10.77 6.72
CA THR A 405 -17.04 -11.97 6.52
C THR A 405 -16.51 -13.19 7.28
N GLY A 406 -15.21 -13.25 7.56
CA GLY A 406 -14.55 -14.33 8.31
C GLY A 406 -13.96 -13.85 9.64
N ASN A 407 -12.83 -14.41 10.04
CA ASN A 407 -12.17 -14.08 11.31
C ASN A 407 -11.45 -12.72 11.24
N LEU A 408 -11.46 -11.99 12.37
CA LEU A 408 -10.51 -10.90 12.63
C LEU A 408 -9.55 -11.31 13.74
N HIS A 409 -8.27 -11.19 13.46
CA HIS A 409 -7.20 -11.26 14.45
C HIS A 409 -6.40 -9.96 14.41
N ALA A 410 -6.32 -9.25 15.54
CA ALA A 410 -5.56 -8.01 15.63
C ALA A 410 -4.72 -7.97 16.91
N ASP A 411 -3.41 -7.78 16.74
CA ASP A 411 -2.42 -7.69 17.81
C ASP A 411 -1.71 -6.34 17.78
N ALA A 412 -1.62 -5.66 18.94
CA ALA A 412 -0.86 -4.42 19.07
C ALA A 412 -0.35 -4.21 20.49
N GLY A 413 0.51 -3.22 20.69
CA GLY A 413 0.88 -2.76 22.02
C GLY A 413 -0.34 -2.28 22.82
N ASN A 414 -1.16 -1.42 22.21
CA ASN A 414 -2.46 -0.99 22.73
C ASN A 414 -3.51 -1.12 21.61
N VAL A 415 -4.70 -1.62 21.94
CA VAL A 415 -5.82 -1.70 20.99
C VAL A 415 -6.94 -0.77 21.41
N THR A 416 -7.38 0.08 20.50
CA THR A 416 -8.59 0.91 20.68
C THR A 416 -9.65 0.50 19.65
N ILE A 417 -10.78 -0.04 20.11
CA ILE A 417 -11.95 -0.28 19.27
C ILE A 417 -12.73 1.02 19.18
N GLY A 418 -12.45 1.81 18.17
CA GLY A 418 -13.00 3.15 17.99
C GLY A 418 -14.25 3.23 17.12
N GLY A 419 -14.52 2.18 16.33
CA GLY A 419 -15.70 2.02 15.50
C GLY A 419 -16.30 0.63 15.64
N ALA A 420 -17.54 0.44 15.20
CA ALA A 420 -18.20 -0.87 15.27
C ALA A 420 -17.44 -1.91 14.41
N LEU A 421 -17.16 -3.07 14.99
CA LEU A 421 -16.55 -4.20 14.30
C LEU A 421 -17.58 -5.31 14.17
N THR A 422 -17.85 -5.74 12.94
CA THR A 422 -18.84 -6.78 12.65
C THR A 422 -18.20 -7.89 11.84
N SER A 423 -18.37 -9.15 12.28
CA SER A 423 -18.06 -10.33 11.49
C SER A 423 -19.32 -11.18 11.29
N SER A 424 -19.61 -11.52 10.03
CA SER A 424 -20.79 -12.32 9.69
C SER A 424 -20.54 -13.83 9.65
N GLY A 425 -19.29 -14.29 9.69
CA GLY A 425 -18.95 -15.71 9.56
C GLY A 425 -17.63 -16.10 10.23
N GLY A 426 -17.16 -15.34 11.23
CA GLY A 426 -15.92 -15.63 11.91
C GLY A 426 -15.80 -15.04 13.32
N ASN A 427 -14.72 -15.38 13.97
CA ASN A 427 -14.41 -14.94 15.32
C ASN A 427 -13.72 -13.57 15.32
N LEU A 428 -13.90 -12.80 16.38
CA LEU A 428 -13.10 -11.60 16.67
C LEU A 428 -12.10 -11.92 17.77
N THR A 429 -10.82 -11.78 17.49
CA THR A 429 -9.73 -11.97 18.47
C THR A 429 -8.86 -10.71 18.48
N LEU A 430 -8.89 -9.97 19.58
CA LEU A 430 -8.22 -8.69 19.74
C LEU A 430 -7.27 -8.75 20.94
N THR A 431 -6.00 -8.46 20.71
CA THR A 431 -4.96 -8.47 21.75
C THR A 431 -4.25 -7.13 21.81
N GLY A 432 -4.40 -6.42 22.92
CA GLY A 432 -3.58 -5.26 23.24
C GLY A 432 -2.59 -5.62 24.35
N ALA A 433 -1.32 -5.80 24.02
CA ALA A 433 -0.31 -6.30 24.98
C ALA A 433 -0.31 -5.50 26.31
N ASN A 434 -0.47 -4.17 26.22
CA ASN A 434 -0.47 -3.27 27.37
C ASN A 434 -1.89 -2.83 27.80
N SER A 435 -2.81 -2.63 26.83
CA SER A 435 -4.18 -2.25 27.16
C SER A 435 -5.14 -2.49 25.99
N VAL A 436 -6.43 -2.67 26.33
CA VAL A 436 -7.51 -2.59 25.35
C VAL A 436 -8.55 -1.58 25.80
N THR A 437 -8.94 -0.68 24.90
CA THR A 437 -10.03 0.29 25.12
C THR A 437 -11.13 0.05 24.09
N GLN A 438 -12.31 -0.33 24.53
CA GLN A 438 -13.47 -0.53 23.67
C GLN A 438 -14.45 0.63 23.81
N LEU A 439 -14.53 1.46 22.77
CA LEU A 439 -15.44 2.61 22.70
C LEU A 439 -16.71 2.33 21.88
N ALA A 440 -16.69 1.27 21.06
CA ALA A 440 -17.74 0.92 20.12
C ALA A 440 -18.14 -0.55 20.23
N HIS A 441 -19.10 -0.97 19.41
CA HIS A 441 -19.68 -2.30 19.46
C HIS A 441 -18.82 -3.34 18.74
N LEU A 442 -18.79 -4.56 19.30
CA LEU A 442 -18.31 -5.78 18.65
C LEU A 442 -19.51 -6.68 18.37
N SER A 443 -19.60 -7.24 17.18
CA SER A 443 -20.71 -8.13 16.81
C SER A 443 -20.23 -9.29 15.96
N VAL A 444 -20.63 -10.50 16.32
CA VAL A 444 -20.46 -11.70 15.49
C VAL A 444 -21.80 -12.43 15.42
N THR A 445 -22.09 -13.02 14.26
CA THR A 445 -23.30 -13.81 14.06
C THR A 445 -23.02 -15.31 14.18
N GLY A 446 -24.05 -16.10 14.50
CA GLY A 446 -23.94 -17.55 14.66
C GLY A 446 -23.13 -17.98 15.87
N ALA A 447 -22.39 -19.08 15.75
CA ALA A 447 -21.61 -19.69 16.86
C ALA A 447 -20.18 -19.13 16.97
N HIS A 448 -19.93 -17.94 16.46
CA HIS A 448 -18.61 -17.33 16.46
C HIS A 448 -18.31 -16.60 17.77
N THR A 449 -17.05 -16.60 18.16
CA THR A 449 -16.59 -16.09 19.45
C THR A 449 -16.04 -14.67 19.38
N ILE A 450 -16.13 -13.95 20.50
CA ILE A 450 -15.41 -12.70 20.72
C ILE A 450 -14.40 -12.93 21.83
N THR A 451 -13.12 -12.73 21.53
CA THR A 451 -12.04 -12.80 22.51
C THR A 451 -11.27 -11.49 22.53
N VAL A 452 -11.21 -10.85 23.68
CA VAL A 452 -10.48 -9.58 23.88
C VAL A 452 -9.53 -9.76 25.05
N THR A 453 -8.24 -9.47 24.80
CA THR A 453 -7.19 -9.75 25.78
C THR A 453 -6.26 -8.54 25.96
N ALA A 454 -5.95 -8.22 27.22
CA ALA A 454 -4.96 -7.22 27.61
C ALA A 454 -3.98 -7.83 28.64
N PRO A 455 -3.03 -8.68 28.23
CA PRO A 455 -2.30 -9.55 29.16
C PRO A 455 -1.47 -8.82 30.22
N SER A 456 -0.98 -7.60 29.93
CA SER A 456 -0.14 -6.86 30.87
C SER A 456 -0.85 -5.66 31.51
N GLY A 457 -2.06 -5.31 31.09
CA GLY A 457 -2.72 -4.09 31.56
C GLY A 457 -4.23 -4.15 31.60
N PRO A 458 -4.91 -2.99 31.65
CA PRO A 458 -6.35 -2.92 31.81
C PRO A 458 -7.09 -3.15 30.49
N LEU A 459 -8.33 -3.61 30.64
CA LEU A 459 -9.33 -3.65 29.59
C LEU A 459 -10.49 -2.74 29.98
N THR A 460 -10.76 -1.70 29.19
CA THR A 460 -11.80 -0.71 29.51
C THR A 460 -12.83 -0.63 28.41
N MET A 461 -14.10 -0.89 28.75
CA MET A 461 -15.24 -0.65 27.87
C MET A 461 -15.92 0.68 28.23
N ALA A 462 -16.33 1.43 27.21
CA ALA A 462 -17.23 2.56 27.42
C ALA A 462 -18.60 2.07 27.92
N PRO A 463 -19.37 2.90 28.66
CA PRO A 463 -20.67 2.49 29.19
C PRO A 463 -21.68 2.03 28.13
N THR A 464 -21.59 2.60 26.94
CA THR A 464 -22.45 2.29 25.79
C THR A 464 -21.91 1.18 24.90
N ALA A 465 -20.66 0.74 25.12
CA ALA A 465 -20.04 -0.29 24.30
C ALA A 465 -20.65 -1.66 24.58
N THR A 466 -20.96 -2.40 23.54
CA THR A 466 -21.51 -3.76 23.64
C THR A 466 -20.66 -4.75 22.86
N SER A 467 -20.63 -6.00 23.32
CA SER A 467 -20.10 -7.12 22.56
C SER A 467 -21.17 -8.19 22.46
N THR A 468 -21.55 -8.53 21.23
CA THR A 468 -22.69 -9.42 20.95
C THR A 468 -22.27 -10.60 20.10
N SER A 469 -22.61 -11.80 20.53
CA SER A 469 -22.53 -13.03 19.75
C SER A 469 -23.86 -13.77 19.85
N ASP A 470 -24.36 -14.31 18.73
CA ASP A 470 -25.65 -15.02 18.77
C ASP A 470 -25.56 -16.26 19.66
N THR A 471 -24.64 -17.17 19.36
CA THR A 471 -24.47 -18.45 20.09
C THR A 471 -23.00 -18.83 20.35
N GLY A 472 -22.03 -17.94 20.06
CA GLY A 472 -20.63 -18.14 20.39
C GLY A 472 -20.29 -17.58 21.78
N ALA A 473 -19.21 -18.04 22.39
CA ALA A 473 -18.76 -17.55 23.68
C ALA A 473 -18.10 -16.16 23.57
N ILE A 474 -18.21 -15.37 24.65
CA ILE A 474 -17.48 -14.10 24.79
C ILE A 474 -16.47 -14.23 25.92
N ALA A 475 -15.19 -13.97 25.63
CA ALA A 475 -14.09 -14.05 26.58
C ALA A 475 -13.32 -12.73 26.66
N TYR A 476 -13.19 -12.19 27.88
CA TYR A 476 -12.43 -10.98 28.20
C TYR A 476 -11.38 -11.30 29.25
N ALA A 477 -10.12 -11.03 28.95
CA ALA A 477 -9.02 -11.29 29.88
C ALA A 477 -8.09 -10.09 29.99
N ALA A 478 -7.67 -9.75 31.21
CA ALA A 478 -6.74 -8.67 31.47
C ALA A 478 -5.73 -8.99 32.57
N GLY A 479 -4.54 -8.40 32.46
CA GLY A 479 -3.51 -8.43 33.51
C GLY A 479 -3.81 -7.51 34.68
N ALA A 480 -4.62 -6.46 34.46
CA ALA A 480 -5.07 -5.50 35.47
C ALA A 480 -6.61 -5.41 35.48
N ASP A 481 -7.17 -4.27 35.84
CA ASP A 481 -8.63 -4.09 35.94
C ASP A 481 -9.35 -4.29 34.60
N ILE A 482 -10.55 -4.88 34.67
CA ILE A 482 -11.52 -4.93 33.58
C ILE A 482 -12.72 -4.04 33.96
N THR A 483 -13.01 -3.04 33.12
CA THR A 483 -14.22 -2.23 33.25
C THR A 483 -15.19 -2.64 32.13
N LEU A 484 -16.37 -3.16 32.52
CA LEU A 484 -17.37 -3.73 31.60
C LEU A 484 -18.45 -2.72 31.21
N GLY A 485 -18.66 -2.55 29.88
CA GLY A 485 -19.94 -2.12 29.32
C GLY A 485 -20.94 -3.27 29.32
N SER A 486 -21.32 -3.79 28.15
CA SER A 486 -22.26 -4.90 28.01
C SER A 486 -21.74 -6.05 27.16
N LEU A 487 -21.92 -7.28 27.63
CA LEU A 487 -21.57 -8.54 26.95
C LEU A 487 -22.84 -9.39 26.79
N HIS A 488 -23.24 -9.69 25.55
CA HIS A 488 -24.47 -10.41 25.24
C HIS A 488 -24.17 -11.64 24.37
N THR A 489 -24.59 -12.83 24.84
CA THR A 489 -24.47 -14.07 24.07
C THR A 489 -25.53 -15.11 24.44
N GLY A 490 -25.94 -15.94 23.48
CA GLY A 490 -26.75 -17.12 23.71
C GLY A 490 -26.03 -18.27 24.43
N THR A 491 -24.71 -18.17 24.62
CA THR A 491 -23.89 -19.13 25.37
C THR A 491 -23.24 -18.47 26.59
N GLY A 492 -22.00 -18.78 26.94
CA GLY A 492 -21.33 -18.33 28.14
C GLY A 492 -20.43 -17.11 27.94
N VAL A 493 -20.34 -16.30 28.98
CA VAL A 493 -19.39 -15.18 29.09
C VAL A 493 -18.31 -15.55 30.12
N ASN A 494 -17.03 -15.35 29.72
CA ASN A 494 -15.90 -15.55 30.61
C ASN A 494 -15.11 -14.25 30.76
N VAL A 495 -15.07 -13.68 31.95
CA VAL A 495 -14.31 -12.45 32.26
C VAL A 495 -13.28 -12.77 33.33
N MET A 496 -12.00 -12.48 33.04
CA MET A 496 -10.89 -12.80 33.93
C MET A 496 -9.91 -11.64 34.06
N SER A 497 -9.80 -11.07 35.25
CA SER A 497 -8.69 -10.19 35.63
C SER A 497 -7.68 -10.97 36.47
N SER A 498 -6.44 -11.06 36.03
CA SER A 498 -5.38 -11.77 36.76
C SER A 498 -4.67 -10.92 37.81
N GLY A 499 -4.68 -9.61 37.67
CA GLY A 499 -3.98 -8.67 38.56
C GLY A 499 -4.83 -7.56 39.15
N GLY A 500 -6.13 -7.53 38.83
CA GLY A 500 -7.03 -6.44 39.26
C GLY A 500 -8.46 -6.87 39.48
N SER A 501 -9.36 -5.92 39.35
CA SER A 501 -10.80 -6.04 39.59
C SER A 501 -11.60 -6.20 38.29
N VAL A 502 -12.81 -6.72 38.40
CA VAL A 502 -13.84 -6.65 37.35
C VAL A 502 -14.89 -5.65 37.77
N LEU A 503 -14.97 -4.51 37.09
CA LEU A 503 -15.80 -3.35 37.47
C LEU A 503 -16.89 -3.10 36.42
N SER A 504 -17.97 -2.46 36.82
CA SER A 504 -18.99 -1.95 35.91
C SER A 504 -18.63 -0.54 35.44
N ALA A 505 -18.77 -0.25 34.15
CA ALA A 505 -18.67 1.11 33.66
C ALA A 505 -19.83 1.97 34.16
N ALA A 506 -19.55 3.19 34.60
CA ALA A 506 -20.55 4.09 35.15
C ALA A 506 -21.65 4.39 34.11
N GLY A 507 -22.91 4.12 34.45
CA GLY A 507 -24.05 4.32 33.55
C GLY A 507 -24.26 3.21 32.54
N SER A 508 -23.51 2.09 32.59
CA SER A 508 -23.82 0.90 31.80
C SER A 508 -25.17 0.31 32.23
N GLY A 509 -25.88 -0.26 31.26
CA GLY A 509 -27.11 -1.04 31.54
C GLY A 509 -26.77 -2.42 32.11
N MET A 510 -27.34 -3.49 31.53
CA MET A 510 -26.98 -4.87 31.88
C MET A 510 -25.54 -5.18 31.41
N ASN A 511 -24.65 -5.52 32.33
CA ASN A 511 -23.27 -5.83 31.99
C ASN A 511 -23.12 -7.19 31.30
N ILE A 512 -23.90 -8.18 31.72
CA ILE A 512 -23.83 -9.53 31.17
C ILE A 512 -25.23 -10.08 30.91
N ILE A 513 -25.45 -10.52 29.67
CA ILE A 513 -26.59 -11.36 29.28
C ILE A 513 -26.01 -12.62 28.64
N ALA A 514 -26.20 -13.77 29.30
CA ALA A 514 -25.65 -15.03 28.85
C ALA A 514 -26.69 -16.14 28.86
N GLY A 515 -26.62 -17.03 27.86
CA GLY A 515 -27.51 -18.18 27.71
C GLY A 515 -27.01 -19.45 28.38
N ALA A 516 -25.76 -19.49 28.84
CA ALA A 516 -25.18 -20.69 29.44
C ALA A 516 -24.13 -20.34 30.51
N ASN A 517 -23.37 -21.36 30.95
CA ASN A 517 -22.37 -21.21 32.01
C ASN A 517 -21.44 -20.03 31.78
N SER A 518 -21.31 -19.18 32.77
CA SER A 518 -20.50 -17.96 32.70
C SER A 518 -19.62 -17.82 33.95
N SER A 519 -18.53 -17.06 33.83
CA SER A 519 -17.62 -16.82 34.95
C SER A 519 -17.11 -15.39 35.00
N LEU A 520 -17.00 -14.86 36.24
CA LEU A 520 -16.37 -13.59 36.57
C LEU A 520 -15.25 -13.86 37.56
N ARG A 521 -14.01 -13.55 37.17
CA ARG A 521 -12.82 -13.84 38.00
C ARG A 521 -11.97 -12.59 38.18
N ALA A 522 -11.74 -12.22 39.45
CA ALA A 522 -10.80 -11.15 39.83
C ALA A 522 -9.80 -11.71 40.84
N PHE A 523 -8.61 -12.08 40.41
CA PHE A 523 -7.64 -12.78 41.25
C PHE A 523 -6.95 -11.87 42.30
N ASN A 524 -6.86 -10.57 42.06
CA ASN A 524 -6.27 -9.60 43.00
C ASN A 524 -7.17 -8.39 43.24
N GLY A 525 -8.48 -8.55 43.08
CA GLY A 525 -9.42 -7.45 43.19
C GLY A 525 -10.85 -7.88 43.54
N VAL A 526 -11.78 -7.00 43.22
CA VAL A 526 -13.23 -7.17 43.48
C VAL A 526 -14.00 -7.40 42.19
N VAL A 527 -15.16 -8.03 42.27
CA VAL A 527 -16.15 -8.12 41.20
C VAL A 527 -17.29 -7.15 41.50
N GLY A 528 -17.35 -6.03 40.79
CA GLY A 528 -18.27 -4.92 41.08
C GLY A 528 -17.90 -4.14 42.33
N THR A 529 -18.66 -3.08 42.59
CA THR A 529 -18.60 -2.30 43.84
C THR A 529 -20.01 -2.03 44.31
N GLN A 530 -20.18 -1.64 45.58
CA GLN A 530 -21.49 -1.31 46.12
C GLN A 530 -22.16 -0.15 45.37
N ALA A 531 -21.37 0.83 44.92
CA ALA A 531 -21.87 1.99 44.17
C ALA A 531 -22.14 1.65 42.68
N ALA A 532 -21.42 0.66 42.12
CA ALA A 532 -21.55 0.22 40.75
C ALA A 532 -21.44 -1.32 40.66
N PRO A 533 -22.51 -2.04 40.99
CA PRO A 533 -22.52 -3.51 40.94
C PRO A 533 -22.50 -4.00 39.50
N ILE A 534 -21.90 -5.17 39.24
CA ILE A 534 -22.03 -5.86 37.97
C ILE A 534 -23.45 -6.42 37.85
N THR A 535 -24.16 -6.02 36.81
CA THR A 535 -25.52 -6.49 36.51
C THR A 535 -25.46 -7.69 35.56
N VAL A 536 -26.06 -8.82 35.99
CA VAL A 536 -25.95 -10.11 35.29
C VAL A 536 -27.31 -10.74 35.07
N HIS A 537 -27.55 -11.26 33.85
CA HIS A 537 -28.65 -12.14 33.53
C HIS A 537 -28.12 -13.40 32.86
N VAL A 538 -28.21 -14.55 33.51
CA VAL A 538 -27.83 -15.86 32.94
C VAL A 538 -29.09 -16.70 32.83
N SER A 539 -29.50 -17.02 31.58
CA SER A 539 -30.77 -17.71 31.32
C SER A 539 -30.72 -19.23 31.50
N ALA A 540 -29.52 -19.83 31.44
CA ALA A 540 -29.31 -21.26 31.69
C ALA A 540 -27.89 -21.53 32.24
N GLY A 541 -27.71 -22.63 32.97
CA GLY A 541 -26.41 -23.03 33.51
C GLY A 541 -26.02 -22.35 34.81
N THR A 542 -24.72 -22.10 35.01
CA THR A 542 -24.16 -21.58 36.26
C THR A 542 -23.41 -20.26 36.04
N LEU A 543 -23.43 -19.39 37.04
CA LEU A 543 -22.53 -18.23 37.11
C LEU A 543 -21.47 -18.52 38.18
N GLY A 544 -20.21 -18.71 37.75
CA GLY A 544 -19.08 -18.85 38.66
C GLY A 544 -18.48 -17.47 38.97
N ILE A 545 -18.25 -17.19 40.28
CA ILE A 545 -17.60 -15.95 40.70
C ILE A 545 -16.39 -16.27 41.54
N HIS A 546 -15.27 -15.63 41.22
CA HIS A 546 -14.06 -15.70 42.01
C HIS A 546 -13.53 -14.28 42.23
N ALA A 547 -13.40 -13.87 43.52
CA ALA A 547 -12.81 -12.59 43.89
C ALA A 547 -11.94 -12.76 45.14
N THR A 548 -10.71 -12.23 45.10
CA THR A 548 -9.75 -12.34 46.20
C THR A 548 -9.28 -10.97 46.65
N ALA A 549 -10.18 -10.15 47.20
CA ALA A 549 -9.76 -8.86 47.77
C ALA A 549 -9.07 -9.05 49.11
N ALA A 550 -7.83 -8.69 49.21
CA ALA A 550 -6.96 -8.96 50.37
C ALA A 550 -7.25 -8.13 51.62
N ARG A 551 -8.17 -7.16 51.69
CA ARG A 551 -8.17 -6.24 52.83
C ARG A 551 -9.46 -5.82 53.51
N PHE A 552 -10.65 -5.80 52.91
CA PHE A 552 -11.82 -5.27 53.63
C PHE A 552 -13.16 -5.89 53.20
N GLY A 553 -13.35 -7.14 53.44
CA GLY A 553 -14.66 -7.70 53.74
C GLY A 553 -15.68 -7.88 52.62
N ILE A 554 -15.58 -7.23 51.44
CA ILE A 554 -16.55 -7.38 50.37
C ILE A 554 -15.83 -7.61 49.04
N SER A 555 -16.03 -8.80 48.48
CA SER A 555 -15.28 -9.21 47.26
C SER A 555 -16.13 -9.21 46.01
N ALA A 556 -17.44 -9.24 46.06
CA ALA A 556 -18.32 -9.23 44.90
C ALA A 556 -19.65 -8.52 45.16
N PHE A 557 -20.02 -7.63 44.23
CA PHE A 557 -21.32 -6.98 44.18
C PHE A 557 -22.01 -7.30 42.87
N LEU A 558 -23.11 -7.97 42.90
CA LEU A 558 -23.90 -8.38 41.75
C LEU A 558 -25.33 -7.88 41.87
N ASN A 559 -25.95 -7.59 40.77
CA ASN A 559 -27.35 -7.34 40.64
C ASN A 559 -27.89 -8.16 39.45
N GLY A 560 -28.87 -9.00 39.64
CA GLY A 560 -29.38 -9.82 38.55
C GLY A 560 -30.44 -10.82 38.94
N THR A 561 -31.02 -11.49 37.99
CA THR A 561 -31.96 -12.59 38.12
C THR A 561 -31.31 -13.91 37.73
N VAL A 562 -31.34 -14.87 38.60
CA VAL A 562 -31.06 -16.28 38.30
C VAL A 562 -32.41 -16.98 38.22
N LEU A 563 -32.73 -17.58 37.07
CA LEU A 563 -34.04 -18.20 36.86
C LEU A 563 -34.18 -19.54 37.62
N PRO A 564 -35.41 -20.03 37.88
CA PRO A 564 -35.65 -21.29 38.56
C PRO A 564 -34.85 -22.46 37.95
N GLY A 565 -34.15 -23.21 38.80
CA GLY A 565 -33.35 -24.37 38.41
C GLY A 565 -31.88 -24.09 38.10
N GLN A 566 -31.39 -22.86 38.27
CA GLN A 566 -30.00 -22.48 38.05
C GLN A 566 -29.21 -22.39 39.36
N ALA A 567 -27.95 -22.77 39.34
CA ALA A 567 -27.06 -22.75 40.49
C ALA A 567 -26.08 -21.56 40.40
N LEU A 568 -25.98 -20.78 41.47
CA LEU A 568 -24.92 -19.83 41.69
C LEU A 568 -23.75 -20.56 42.36
N THR A 569 -22.63 -20.68 41.71
CA THR A 569 -21.42 -21.29 42.26
C THR A 569 -20.43 -20.20 42.65
N MET A 570 -20.10 -20.11 43.91
CA MET A 570 -19.11 -19.17 44.44
C MET A 570 -17.81 -19.92 44.72
N LEU A 571 -16.73 -19.52 44.12
CA LEU A 571 -15.43 -20.16 44.22
C LEU A 571 -14.42 -19.25 44.92
N ASN A 572 -13.83 -19.69 46.06
CA ASN A 572 -12.79 -18.99 46.83
C ASN A 572 -13.11 -17.50 47.11
N VAL A 573 -14.05 -17.24 47.98
CA VAL A 573 -14.24 -15.91 48.53
C VAL A 573 -13.51 -15.87 49.87
N PRO A 574 -12.48 -15.03 50.06
CA PRO A 574 -11.86 -14.83 51.36
C PRO A 574 -12.90 -14.34 52.40
N PRO A 575 -12.63 -14.44 53.70
CA PRO A 575 -13.60 -14.02 54.73
C PRO A 575 -13.94 -12.54 54.58
N GLY A 576 -15.03 -12.28 53.90
CA GLY A 576 -15.52 -10.95 53.60
C GLY A 576 -16.89 -11.04 52.96
N LEU A 577 -17.71 -10.04 53.20
CA LEU A 577 -19.11 -10.00 52.83
C LEU A 577 -19.29 -10.15 51.31
N VAL A 578 -20.05 -11.15 50.89
CA VAL A 578 -20.68 -11.12 49.56
C VAL A 578 -21.97 -10.32 49.70
N CYS A 579 -21.98 -9.10 49.22
CA CYS A 579 -23.21 -8.32 49.17
C CYS A 579 -23.85 -8.45 47.80
N PHE A 580 -24.95 -9.14 47.72
CA PHE A 580 -25.88 -9.05 46.60
C PHE A 580 -26.73 -7.80 46.86
N ASN A 581 -26.44 -6.72 46.19
CA ASN A 581 -26.97 -5.40 46.42
C ASN A 581 -28.50 -5.42 46.47
N ALA A 582 -29.06 -4.94 47.57
CA ALA A 582 -30.49 -4.90 47.79
C ALA A 582 -31.15 -6.11 47.12
N CYS A 583 -30.61 -7.24 47.44
CA CYS A 583 -30.74 -8.50 46.71
C CYS A 583 -32.20 -8.81 46.44
N ARG A 584 -32.75 -8.18 45.45
CA ARG A 584 -33.96 -8.63 44.82
C ARG A 584 -33.63 -9.71 43.81
N PHE A 585 -33.15 -10.83 44.30
CA PHE A 585 -33.39 -12.09 43.60
C PHE A 585 -34.87 -12.44 43.84
N SER A 586 -35.74 -11.75 43.16
CA SER A 586 -37.14 -12.09 43.21
C SER A 586 -37.37 -13.40 42.51
N THR A 587 -37.17 -14.51 43.18
CA THR A 587 -37.40 -15.91 42.80
C THR A 587 -36.15 -16.71 42.45
N ILE A 588 -35.40 -17.18 43.46
CA ILE A 588 -34.63 -18.41 43.36
C ILE A 588 -35.40 -19.52 44.09
N PRO A 589 -35.94 -20.51 43.38
CA PRO A 589 -36.63 -21.62 44.06
C PRO A 589 -35.71 -22.62 44.76
N SER A 590 -34.41 -22.56 44.53
CA SER A 590 -33.39 -23.33 45.23
C SER A 590 -32.03 -22.64 45.16
N PHE A 591 -31.58 -22.12 46.27
CA PHE A 591 -30.23 -21.65 46.48
C PHE A 591 -29.35 -22.87 46.78
N ASN A 592 -28.65 -23.38 45.80
CA ASN A 592 -27.66 -24.41 46.03
C ASN A 592 -26.30 -23.74 46.20
N VAL A 593 -25.90 -23.47 47.42
CA VAL A 593 -24.58 -22.98 47.78
C VAL A 593 -23.65 -24.18 47.80
N ALA A 594 -23.23 -24.63 46.64
CA ALA A 594 -22.20 -25.65 46.52
C ALA A 594 -20.88 -24.96 46.27
N SER A 595 -20.12 -24.68 47.30
CA SER A 595 -18.67 -24.64 47.31
C SER A 595 -18.07 -23.73 48.37
N ALA A 596 -16.89 -24.02 48.76
CA ALA A 596 -16.19 -23.51 49.90
C ALA A 596 -16.00 -22.01 49.87
N ILE A 597 -16.66 -21.37 50.75
CA ILE A 597 -16.19 -20.07 51.24
C ILE A 597 -15.55 -20.38 52.59
N PRO A 598 -14.27 -20.25 52.82
CA PRO A 598 -13.65 -20.46 54.10
C PRO A 598 -13.91 -19.27 54.99
N TRP A 599 -15.16 -19.02 55.36
CA TRP A 599 -15.50 -18.07 56.39
C TRP A 599 -16.76 -18.43 57.12
N TYR A 600 -16.68 -18.08 58.26
CA TYR A 600 -17.60 -18.33 59.31
C TYR A 600 -18.31 -17.03 59.68
N MET A 601 -19.61 -16.99 59.64
CA MET A 601 -20.35 -15.86 60.13
C MET A 601 -20.99 -16.16 61.47
N ARG A 602 -20.56 -15.42 62.43
CA ARG A 602 -21.29 -15.25 63.66
C ARG A 602 -21.92 -13.88 63.71
N HIS A 603 -23.13 -13.88 64.10
CA HIS A 603 -24.00 -12.83 64.63
C HIS A 603 -25.13 -12.41 63.70
N ALA A 604 -26.32 -12.79 64.21
CA ALA A 604 -27.59 -12.32 63.74
C ALA A 604 -27.84 -10.80 63.96
N SER A 605 -26.81 -10.05 64.36
CA SER A 605 -26.95 -8.62 64.67
C SER A 605 -26.46 -7.70 63.51
N ASN A 606 -26.08 -8.25 62.38
CA ASN A 606 -25.77 -7.42 61.24
C ASN A 606 -27.00 -7.28 60.34
N PRO A 607 -27.58 -6.09 60.19
CA PRO A 607 -28.83 -5.89 59.45
C PRO A 607 -28.76 -6.31 57.96
N LEU A 608 -27.57 -6.29 57.36
CA LEU A 608 -27.36 -6.72 55.98
C LEU A 608 -27.52 -8.23 55.80
N TRP A 609 -27.15 -9.02 56.81
CA TRP A 609 -27.32 -10.47 56.79
C TRP A 609 -28.75 -10.90 56.93
N TYR A 610 -29.45 -10.22 57.78
CA TYR A 610 -30.86 -10.47 57.97
C TYR A 610 -31.65 -10.25 56.67
N SER A 611 -31.27 -9.25 55.92
CA SER A 611 -31.88 -8.95 54.63
C SER A 611 -31.59 -10.03 53.58
N ILE A 612 -30.43 -10.64 53.61
CA ILE A 612 -30.04 -11.69 52.64
C ILE A 612 -30.71 -13.03 53.01
N LEU A 613 -30.62 -13.43 54.24
CA LEU A 613 -31.17 -14.69 54.70
C LEU A 613 -32.71 -14.71 54.70
N SER A 614 -33.36 -13.59 55.06
CA SER A 614 -34.80 -13.48 54.99
C SER A 614 -35.40 -13.56 53.60
N THR A 615 -34.60 -13.32 52.58
CA THR A 615 -35.04 -13.41 51.18
C THR A 615 -34.98 -14.83 50.62
N TYR A 616 -34.23 -15.73 51.28
CA TYR A 616 -33.93 -17.07 50.76
C TYR A 616 -34.36 -18.23 51.64
N LEU A 617 -34.74 -17.96 52.88
CA LEU A 617 -35.20 -18.98 53.80
C LEU A 617 -36.72 -18.86 54.07
N PRO A 618 -37.43 -19.96 54.36
CA PRO A 618 -38.79 -19.91 54.73
C PRO A 618 -39.03 -18.95 55.92
N GLU A 619 -40.11 -18.18 55.90
CA GLU A 619 -40.40 -17.10 56.84
C GLU A 619 -40.37 -17.55 58.33
N ASP A 620 -40.60 -18.82 58.57
CA ASP A 620 -40.61 -19.43 59.92
C ASP A 620 -39.22 -19.68 60.53
N VAL A 621 -38.13 -19.47 59.74
CA VAL A 621 -36.75 -19.70 60.18
C VAL A 621 -36.03 -18.42 60.59
N VAL A 622 -36.58 -17.26 60.33
CA VAL A 622 -35.84 -15.99 60.35
C VAL A 622 -36.07 -15.11 61.53
N GLU A 623 -37.26 -15.11 62.11
CA GLU A 623 -37.57 -14.23 63.23
C GLU A 623 -37.08 -14.78 64.59
N GLY A 624 -36.01 -14.23 65.08
CA GLY A 624 -35.52 -14.39 66.44
C GLY A 624 -34.58 -15.55 66.75
N THR A 625 -34.14 -16.31 65.76
CA THR A 625 -33.18 -17.42 65.94
C THR A 625 -31.85 -17.18 65.28
N PRO A 626 -30.73 -17.28 66.02
CA PRO A 626 -29.40 -17.26 65.40
C PRO A 626 -29.24 -18.47 64.50
N MET A 627 -28.80 -18.20 63.28
CA MET A 627 -28.44 -19.24 62.34
C MET A 627 -26.94 -19.17 62.03
N ASP A 628 -26.23 -20.28 62.17
CA ASP A 628 -24.85 -20.40 61.81
C ASP A 628 -24.78 -21.08 60.44
N VAL A 629 -24.17 -20.40 59.47
CA VAL A 629 -23.89 -20.96 58.14
C VAL A 629 -22.41 -21.32 58.07
N PHE A 630 -22.10 -22.58 57.86
CA PHE A 630 -20.74 -23.06 57.75
C PHE A 630 -20.40 -23.32 56.27
N PHE A 631 -19.23 -22.89 55.92
CA PHE A 631 -18.62 -23.22 54.65
C PHE A 631 -17.41 -24.11 54.95
N ASP A 632 -17.37 -25.33 54.41
CA ASP A 632 -16.24 -26.22 54.60
C ASP A 632 -15.15 -26.02 53.58
N GLU A 633 -14.02 -26.66 53.78
CA GLU A 633 -12.84 -26.53 52.90
C GLU A 633 -13.08 -27.10 51.50
N ASP A 634 -14.10 -27.94 51.33
CA ASP A 634 -14.54 -28.47 50.02
C ASP A 634 -15.54 -27.55 49.33
N ARG A 635 -15.80 -26.38 49.93
CA ARG A 635 -16.60 -25.31 49.34
C ARG A 635 -18.09 -25.60 49.24
N VAL A 636 -18.66 -26.26 50.18
CA VAL A 636 -20.08 -26.49 50.28
C VAL A 636 -20.64 -25.76 51.50
N ALA A 637 -21.59 -24.86 51.28
CA ALA A 637 -22.33 -24.27 52.37
C ALA A 637 -23.33 -25.30 52.92
N ARG A 638 -23.33 -25.49 54.23
CA ARG A 638 -24.32 -26.33 54.90
C ARG A 638 -25.18 -25.47 55.81
N GLU A 639 -26.46 -25.62 55.67
CA GLU A 639 -27.42 -25.08 56.62
C GLU A 639 -27.36 -25.84 57.92
N ILE A 640 -27.32 -25.13 59.05
CA ILE A 640 -27.50 -25.70 60.36
C ILE A 640 -28.90 -25.37 60.81
N PRO A 641 -29.71 -26.37 61.29
CA PRO A 641 -31.05 -26.09 61.77
C PRO A 641 -31.04 -25.09 62.95
N PRO A 642 -32.02 -24.21 63.03
CA PRO A 642 -32.08 -23.21 64.04
C PRO A 642 -32.15 -23.84 65.43
N CYS A 643 -31.51 -23.17 66.39
CA CYS A 643 -31.55 -23.58 67.76
C CYS A 643 -32.99 -23.44 68.31
N THR A 644 -33.49 -24.44 68.96
CA THR A 644 -34.82 -24.35 69.59
C THR A 644 -34.78 -23.47 70.83
N PRO A 645 -35.93 -22.80 71.24
CA PRO A 645 -35.94 -21.80 72.30
C PRO A 645 -35.68 -22.31 73.73
N ALA A 646 -35.47 -23.59 73.92
CA ALA A 646 -35.38 -24.19 75.28
C ALA A 646 -34.01 -24.78 75.65
N GLY A 647 -32.94 -24.55 74.83
CA GLY A 647 -31.70 -25.19 75.18
C GLY A 647 -30.48 -24.49 74.60
N ALA A 648 -29.43 -24.54 75.28
CA ALA A 648 -28.16 -23.99 74.86
C ALA A 648 -27.75 -24.48 73.48
N CYS A 649 -27.59 -23.56 72.56
CA CYS A 649 -26.79 -23.78 71.37
C CYS A 649 -25.34 -23.89 71.81
N ALA A 650 -24.90 -25.05 72.20
CA ALA A 650 -23.50 -25.31 72.34
C ALA A 650 -22.98 -25.59 70.92
N PRO A 651 -21.99 -24.84 70.40
CA PRO A 651 -21.42 -25.17 69.16
C PRO A 651 -20.73 -26.54 69.33
N LYS A 652 -21.21 -27.54 68.61
CA LYS A 652 -20.37 -28.69 68.36
C LYS A 652 -19.22 -28.16 67.53
N ALA A 653 -18.04 -27.99 68.10
CA ALA A 653 -16.84 -27.66 67.43
C ALA A 653 -16.65 -28.70 66.31
N ALA A 654 -16.92 -28.31 65.09
CA ALA A 654 -16.41 -29.05 63.96
C ALA A 654 -14.88 -28.91 64.05
N VAL A 655 -14.23 -29.99 64.36
CA VAL A 655 -12.77 -30.04 64.28
C VAL A 655 -12.41 -29.88 62.81
N LEU A 656 -12.00 -28.67 62.46
CA LEU A 656 -11.37 -28.43 61.18
C LEU A 656 -10.04 -29.16 61.21
N THR A 657 -9.95 -30.32 60.59
CA THR A 657 -8.66 -30.90 60.28
C THR A 657 -8.04 -30.10 59.14
N PRO A 658 -6.84 -29.54 59.32
CA PRO A 658 -6.18 -28.86 58.23
C PRO A 658 -5.96 -29.83 57.05
N PRO A 659 -6.07 -29.38 55.82
CA PRO A 659 -5.81 -30.22 54.67
C PRO A 659 -4.35 -30.72 54.71
N SER A 660 -4.17 -31.98 54.44
CA SER A 660 -2.83 -32.55 54.26
C SER A 660 -2.16 -31.81 53.09
N SER A 661 -1.06 -31.16 53.38
CA SER A 661 -0.21 -30.48 52.41
C SER A 661 0.42 -31.46 51.45
N THR A 662 -0.27 -31.85 50.40
CA THR A 662 0.30 -32.55 49.24
C THR A 662 -0.59 -32.29 48.02
N GLU A 663 -0.55 -31.07 47.50
CA GLU A 663 -0.82 -30.85 46.09
C GLU A 663 0.11 -29.75 45.57
N ASP A 664 0.82 -30.15 44.58
CA ASP A 664 1.81 -29.42 43.85
C ASP A 664 1.22 -28.12 43.23
N PRO A 665 1.82 -26.93 43.39
CA PRO A 665 1.30 -25.69 42.85
C PRO A 665 1.50 -25.49 41.34
N THR A 666 1.83 -26.50 40.57
CA THR A 666 2.20 -26.35 39.14
C THR A 666 1.22 -26.94 38.13
N ALA A 667 -0.06 -27.08 38.45
CA ALA A 667 -1.02 -27.47 37.42
C ALA A 667 -2.24 -26.49 37.42
N TYR A 668 -2.30 -25.68 36.36
CA TYR A 668 -3.33 -24.76 35.83
C TYR A 668 -3.19 -23.30 36.16
#